data_e49681f2c17cdc6b6b66871cc2004a5a
#
_entry.id   e49681f2c17cdc6b6b66871cc2004a5a
#
_cell.length_a   1.000
_cell.length_b   1.000
_cell.length_c   1.000
_cell.angle_alpha   90.00
_cell.angle_beta   90.00
_cell.angle_gamma   90.00
#
_symmetry.space_group_name_H-M   'P 1'
#
loop_
_entity.id
_entity.type
_entity.pdbx_description
1 polymer ?
#
loop_
_entity_poly.entity_id
_entity_poly.type
_entity_poly.pdbx_seq_one_letter_code
_entity_poly.pdbx_strand_id
1 'polypeptide(L)'
;AAIGSLLALLLTGNSLMNANTLTGFLILLGVVVNNGIILIDYANILRSRGYRRNRALMIAGMSRIRPILITSITTIAAMLPLAMGDTEYAGAIGAPFAITVIGGLLFSALLTLILIPTVCMGLENVLQWYRSLSRKIWIFHLILFVLGVISIWLYADGMLWQSIYLVALIAGIPGMTYFAQTSLRRAKSKVIDPNEEIHISVRNLVKIYDWPGRVSRQWNSGLQIRKHLGLSNEYHSLKDFVNVLWQFVVLIFGIYFTYFFIHNRLWIFLFSFAIYAAVLYLWRKVRSYLYYRYENNGKVKILNRVIFWSLPPIILFELFRKMDNNGLVIMIGLLWLACIAIYVTSQYLYDHNINIERVSGRFAGIRRSYFRMVKNVPLLGKRHKPFKALRGVSFEIQTGMFGLLGPNGAGKSTLMRVICGIFEQSYGSIWINGLDTRIYREELQSLIGFLPQEFGTYENMTSWEFLDYQAILKGIVDGKLRNERLDYVLKAVHMYERKDEKIGSFSGGMKQRIGIALILLHLPRILVVDEPTAGLDPRERIRFRNLLVELSKDRVVIFSTHIIEDISSSCNQVVVINKGELKYFGNPSDMVEMANGKVWQFNIDKTEFEKVLDKSLVIHHIQQDDTILVRYLSINQPYEGAVEVEANLEDAYLCLLKNMN
;
A
#
# COMPACT_ATOMS: atom_id res chain seq x y z
N ALA A 1 20.75 -22.61 7.07
CA ALA A 1 21.78 -23.12 6.16
C ALA A 1 22.93 -23.74 6.93
N ALA A 2 23.69 -22.99 7.73
CA ALA A 2 24.84 -23.51 8.45
C ALA A 2 24.52 -24.76 9.32
N ILE A 3 23.38 -24.73 10.05
CA ILE A 3 22.95 -25.91 10.87
C ILE A 3 22.73 -27.12 9.99
N GLY A 4 22.09 -26.98 8.83
CA GLY A 4 21.86 -28.09 7.91
C GLY A 4 23.14 -28.65 7.30
N SER A 5 24.10 -27.79 6.95
CA SER A 5 25.42 -28.20 6.47
C SER A 5 26.22 -28.95 7.56
N LEU A 6 26.26 -28.42 8.77
CA LEU A 6 26.95 -29.06 9.88
C LEU A 6 26.35 -30.42 10.19
N LEU A 7 25.01 -30.52 10.18
CA LEU A 7 24.31 -31.78 10.41
C LEU A 7 24.62 -32.83 9.33
N ALA A 8 24.64 -32.40 8.05
CA ALA A 8 24.97 -33.26 6.91
C ALA A 8 26.42 -33.76 6.98
N LEU A 9 27.38 -32.91 7.35
CA LEU A 9 28.77 -33.26 7.53
C LEU A 9 28.97 -34.23 8.71
N LEU A 10 28.29 -34.03 9.84
CA LEU A 10 28.30 -34.93 10.96
C LEU A 10 27.75 -36.33 10.63
N LEU A 11 26.62 -36.39 9.90
CA LEU A 11 26.00 -37.66 9.50
C LEU A 11 26.85 -38.46 8.50
N THR A 12 27.65 -37.76 7.68
CA THR A 12 28.54 -38.42 6.69
C THR A 12 29.95 -38.61 7.17
N GLY A 13 30.29 -38.23 8.40
CA GLY A 13 31.62 -38.41 8.98
C GLY A 13 32.71 -37.53 8.40
N ASN A 14 32.33 -36.47 7.67
CA ASN A 14 33.27 -35.55 7.03
C ASN A 14 33.77 -34.50 8.03
N SER A 15 35.00 -34.00 7.79
CA SER A 15 35.61 -32.95 8.62
C SER A 15 34.83 -31.62 8.52
N LEU A 16 34.53 -31.04 9.68
CA LEU A 16 33.80 -29.77 9.84
C LEU A 16 34.63 -28.54 9.39
N MET A 17 35.97 -28.63 9.50
CA MET A 17 36.91 -27.55 9.27
C MET A 17 37.93 -27.94 8.17
N ASN A 18 37.45 -28.00 6.91
CA ASN A 18 38.30 -28.22 5.77
C ASN A 18 38.10 -27.04 4.80
N ALA A 19 39.12 -26.71 3.98
CA ALA A 19 39.03 -25.65 2.97
C ALA A 19 37.83 -25.84 2.01
N ASN A 20 37.51 -27.06 1.66
CA ASN A 20 36.40 -27.42 0.79
C ASN A 20 35.03 -27.22 1.45
N THR A 21 34.87 -27.55 2.74
CA THR A 21 33.65 -27.28 3.51
C THR A 21 33.43 -25.79 3.68
N LEU A 22 34.48 -25.01 3.96
CA LEU A 22 34.40 -23.55 4.05
C LEU A 22 34.00 -22.90 2.73
N THR A 23 34.52 -23.38 1.60
CA THR A 23 34.10 -22.93 0.26
C THR A 23 32.64 -23.25 -0.01
N GLY A 24 32.16 -24.46 0.41
CA GLY A 24 30.75 -24.82 0.36
C GLY A 24 29.85 -23.88 1.16
N PHE A 25 30.25 -23.51 2.37
CA PHE A 25 29.55 -22.51 3.19
C PHE A 25 29.47 -21.13 2.51
N LEU A 26 30.54 -20.70 1.86
CA LEU A 26 30.61 -19.40 1.20
C LEU A 26 29.65 -19.32 0.01
N ILE A 27 29.63 -20.36 -0.83
CA ILE A 27 28.69 -20.45 -1.97
C ILE A 27 27.24 -20.55 -1.47
N LEU A 28 27.00 -21.39 -0.44
CA LEU A 28 25.69 -21.54 0.18
C LEU A 28 25.14 -20.18 0.69
N LEU A 29 25.99 -19.36 1.31
CA LEU A 29 25.61 -18.05 1.80
C LEU A 29 25.08 -17.17 0.64
N GLY A 30 25.75 -17.19 -0.50
CA GLY A 30 25.34 -16.43 -1.68
C GLY A 30 23.96 -16.86 -2.22
N VAL A 31 23.73 -18.18 -2.35
CA VAL A 31 22.46 -18.72 -2.84
C VAL A 31 21.30 -18.42 -1.90
N VAL A 32 21.52 -18.61 -0.59
CA VAL A 32 20.46 -18.38 0.43
C VAL A 32 20.06 -16.91 0.50
N VAL A 33 21.05 -16.01 0.48
CA VAL A 33 20.79 -14.57 0.52
C VAL A 33 20.00 -14.11 -0.73
N ASN A 34 20.33 -14.65 -1.90
CA ASN A 34 19.63 -14.32 -3.14
C ASN A 34 18.13 -14.68 -3.07
N ASN A 35 17.78 -15.86 -2.56
CA ASN A 35 16.39 -16.28 -2.38
C ASN A 35 15.62 -15.33 -1.45
N GLY A 36 16.25 -14.87 -0.38
CA GLY A 36 15.67 -13.89 0.54
C GLY A 36 15.44 -12.52 -0.09
N ILE A 37 16.40 -12.03 -0.87
CA ILE A 37 16.30 -10.75 -1.58
C ILE A 37 15.12 -10.74 -2.56
N ILE A 38 14.98 -11.80 -3.37
CA ILE A 38 13.90 -11.93 -4.36
C ILE A 38 12.52 -11.94 -3.69
N LEU A 39 12.37 -12.60 -2.54
CA LEU A 39 11.13 -12.63 -1.78
C LEU A 39 10.76 -11.23 -1.26
N ILE A 40 11.72 -10.52 -0.65
CA ILE A 40 11.51 -9.18 -0.10
C ILE A 40 11.22 -8.16 -1.20
N ASP A 41 11.90 -8.25 -2.34
CA ASP A 41 11.69 -7.36 -3.49
C ASP A 41 10.26 -7.52 -4.05
N TYR A 42 9.79 -8.74 -4.22
CA TYR A 42 8.41 -8.99 -4.65
C TYR A 42 7.38 -8.50 -3.62
N ALA A 43 7.64 -8.68 -2.33
CA ALA A 43 6.79 -8.11 -1.28
C ALA A 43 6.74 -6.57 -1.36
N ASN A 44 7.86 -5.92 -1.69
CA ASN A 44 7.91 -4.47 -1.88
C ASN A 44 7.14 -4.01 -3.13
N ILE A 45 7.16 -4.79 -4.21
CA ILE A 45 6.33 -4.54 -5.41
C ILE A 45 4.84 -4.61 -5.06
N LEU A 46 4.40 -5.62 -4.31
CA LEU A 46 3.02 -5.73 -3.84
C LEU A 46 2.62 -4.57 -2.92
N ARG A 47 3.55 -4.14 -2.07
CA ARG A 47 3.34 -2.96 -1.21
C ARG A 47 3.20 -1.66 -2.01
N SER A 48 3.95 -1.51 -3.09
CA SER A 48 3.81 -0.34 -3.97
C SER A 48 2.45 -0.34 -4.70
N ARG A 49 1.91 -1.52 -5.00
CA ARG A 49 0.55 -1.70 -5.52
C ARG A 49 -0.56 -1.47 -4.48
N GLY A 50 -0.20 -1.12 -3.23
CA GLY A 50 -1.15 -0.77 -2.17
C GLY A 50 -1.57 -1.89 -1.25
N TYR A 51 -1.05 -3.10 -1.43
CA TYR A 51 -1.32 -4.20 -0.51
C TYR A 51 -0.80 -3.90 0.89
N ARG A 52 -1.53 -4.38 1.91
CA ARG A 52 -1.12 -4.28 3.30
C ARG A 52 0.16 -5.09 3.54
N ARG A 53 1.05 -4.62 4.42
CA ARG A 53 2.39 -5.17 4.62
C ARG A 53 2.43 -6.68 4.87
N ASN A 54 1.63 -7.14 5.84
CA ASN A 54 1.58 -8.57 6.20
C ASN A 54 1.02 -9.41 5.04
N ARG A 55 -0.03 -8.92 4.38
CA ARG A 55 -0.62 -9.61 3.22
C ARG A 55 0.33 -9.64 2.03
N ALA A 56 1.07 -8.57 1.79
CA ALA A 56 2.09 -8.51 0.74
C ALA A 56 3.21 -9.55 0.98
N LEU A 57 3.68 -9.70 2.21
CA LEU A 57 4.68 -10.71 2.58
C LEU A 57 4.14 -12.14 2.45
N MET A 58 2.89 -12.37 2.86
CA MET A 58 2.25 -13.68 2.73
C MET A 58 2.08 -14.10 1.26
N ILE A 59 1.55 -13.19 0.42
CA ILE A 59 1.39 -13.44 -1.02
C ILE A 59 2.77 -13.63 -1.69
N ALA A 60 3.77 -12.84 -1.31
CA ALA A 60 5.13 -12.99 -1.82
C ALA A 60 5.71 -14.36 -1.46
N GLY A 61 5.54 -14.81 -0.21
CA GLY A 61 5.92 -16.15 0.23
C GLY A 61 5.28 -17.23 -0.64
N MET A 62 3.95 -17.24 -0.75
CA MET A 62 3.21 -18.23 -1.52
C MET A 62 3.61 -18.28 -3.00
N SER A 63 3.80 -17.13 -3.63
CA SER A 63 4.18 -17.05 -5.06
C SER A 63 5.61 -17.52 -5.34
N ARG A 64 6.47 -17.51 -4.33
CA ARG A 64 7.91 -17.86 -4.46
C ARG A 64 8.24 -19.28 -4.01
N ILE A 65 7.27 -20.03 -3.44
CA ILE A 65 7.49 -21.42 -3.03
C ILE A 65 8.01 -22.26 -4.20
N ARG A 66 7.31 -22.26 -5.34
CA ARG A 66 7.70 -23.05 -6.52
C ARG A 66 9.10 -22.69 -7.05
N PRO A 67 9.44 -21.42 -7.37
CA PRO A 67 10.77 -21.05 -7.82
C PRO A 67 11.89 -21.45 -6.85
N ILE A 68 11.71 -21.23 -5.55
CA ILE A 68 12.72 -21.57 -4.53
C ILE A 68 12.92 -23.08 -4.42
N LEU A 69 11.83 -23.86 -4.41
CA LEU A 69 11.93 -25.32 -4.37
C LEU A 69 12.57 -25.87 -5.65
N ILE A 70 12.18 -25.39 -6.84
CA ILE A 70 12.77 -25.86 -8.09
C ILE A 70 14.28 -25.57 -8.14
N THR A 71 14.71 -24.36 -7.79
CA THR A 71 16.14 -24.02 -7.78
C THR A 71 16.92 -24.83 -6.75
N SER A 72 16.35 -25.08 -5.57
CA SER A 72 17.01 -25.91 -4.54
C SER A 72 17.11 -27.37 -4.95
N ILE A 73 16.04 -27.95 -5.51
CA ILE A 73 16.04 -29.34 -5.98
C ILE A 73 17.00 -29.54 -7.14
N THR A 74 17.01 -28.65 -8.13
CA THR A 74 17.94 -28.75 -9.27
C THR A 74 19.39 -28.62 -8.85
N THR A 75 19.69 -27.71 -7.90
CA THR A 75 21.06 -27.57 -7.37
C THR A 75 21.48 -28.79 -6.57
N ILE A 76 20.59 -29.36 -5.74
CA ILE A 76 20.85 -30.59 -5.00
C ILE A 76 21.11 -31.76 -5.97
N ALA A 77 20.25 -31.92 -6.99
CA ALA A 77 20.42 -32.97 -7.99
C ALA A 77 21.75 -32.84 -8.77
N ALA A 78 22.15 -31.60 -9.11
CA ALA A 78 23.43 -31.36 -9.78
C ALA A 78 24.66 -31.65 -8.90
N MET A 79 24.53 -31.53 -7.57
CA MET A 79 25.59 -31.80 -6.61
C MET A 79 25.64 -33.27 -6.15
N LEU A 80 24.60 -34.06 -6.43
CA LEU A 80 24.50 -35.44 -5.98
C LEU A 80 25.63 -36.35 -6.52
N PRO A 81 26.00 -36.29 -7.81
CA PRO A 81 27.12 -37.10 -8.36
C PRO A 81 28.45 -36.76 -7.67
N LEU A 82 28.68 -35.48 -7.37
CA LEU A 82 29.88 -35.03 -6.68
C LEU A 82 29.92 -35.47 -5.21
N ALA A 83 28.76 -35.58 -4.57
CA ALA A 83 28.63 -36.06 -3.19
C ALA A 83 28.82 -37.57 -3.05
N MET A 84 28.50 -38.37 -4.11
CA MET A 84 28.65 -39.83 -4.13
C MET A 84 30.10 -40.28 -4.35
N GLY A 85 30.94 -39.45 -4.95
CA GLY A 85 32.39 -39.58 -4.98
C GLY A 85 32.92 -40.86 -5.60
N ASP A 86 32.60 -41.18 -6.86
CA ASP A 86 33.01 -42.45 -7.52
C ASP A 86 34.50 -42.55 -7.89
N THR A 87 35.30 -41.52 -7.65
CA THR A 87 36.77 -41.54 -7.90
C THR A 87 37.51 -41.04 -6.67
N GLU A 88 38.63 -41.69 -6.31
CA GLU A 88 39.43 -41.38 -5.11
C GLU A 88 39.78 -39.87 -5.00
N TYR A 89 40.07 -39.22 -6.09
CA TYR A 89 40.46 -37.78 -6.12
C TYR A 89 39.24 -36.83 -6.02
N ALA A 90 38.18 -37.12 -6.76
CA ALA A 90 36.96 -36.30 -6.74
C ALA A 90 36.17 -36.51 -5.43
N GLY A 91 36.21 -37.69 -4.83
CA GLY A 91 35.60 -38.01 -3.55
C GLY A 91 36.22 -37.26 -2.37
N ALA A 92 37.55 -37.26 -2.29
CA ALA A 92 38.28 -36.65 -1.17
C ALA A 92 38.14 -35.08 -1.16
N ILE A 93 38.05 -34.44 -2.32
CA ILE A 93 38.02 -32.99 -2.45
C ILE A 93 36.58 -32.47 -2.66
N GLY A 94 35.81 -33.15 -3.51
CA GLY A 94 34.47 -32.67 -3.93
C GLY A 94 33.34 -33.06 -3.01
N ALA A 95 33.39 -34.24 -2.40
CA ALA A 95 32.30 -34.73 -1.57
C ALA A 95 32.02 -33.87 -0.34
N PRO A 96 33.01 -33.43 0.47
CA PRO A 96 32.75 -32.56 1.61
C PRO A 96 32.09 -31.20 1.20
N PHE A 97 32.52 -30.66 0.04
CA PHE A 97 31.92 -29.47 -0.54
C PHE A 97 30.45 -29.70 -0.93
N ALA A 98 30.19 -30.75 -1.73
CA ALA A 98 28.84 -31.06 -2.21
C ALA A 98 27.87 -31.36 -1.06
N ILE A 99 28.29 -32.14 -0.08
CA ILE A 99 27.50 -32.49 1.14
C ILE A 99 27.16 -31.23 1.93
N THR A 100 28.12 -30.29 2.08
CA THR A 100 27.90 -29.02 2.73
C THR A 100 26.80 -28.20 2.02
N VAL A 101 26.86 -28.14 0.70
CA VAL A 101 25.88 -27.41 -0.12
C VAL A 101 24.50 -28.08 -0.07
N ILE A 102 24.43 -29.40 -0.24
CA ILE A 102 23.18 -30.17 -0.21
C ILE A 102 22.47 -30.02 1.13
N GLY A 103 23.18 -30.28 2.24
CA GLY A 103 22.60 -30.18 3.59
C GLY A 103 22.16 -28.75 3.92
N GLY A 104 22.96 -27.78 3.53
CA GLY A 104 22.66 -26.39 3.73
C GLY A 104 21.47 -25.90 2.93
N LEU A 105 21.33 -26.30 1.65
CA LEU A 105 20.20 -25.93 0.79
C LEU A 105 18.89 -26.57 1.23
N LEU A 106 18.91 -27.84 1.59
CA LEU A 106 17.71 -28.55 2.05
C LEU A 106 17.08 -27.87 3.27
N PHE A 107 17.91 -27.57 4.25
CA PHE A 107 17.47 -26.88 5.48
C PHE A 107 17.12 -25.42 5.24
N SER A 108 17.87 -24.76 4.38
CA SER A 108 17.68 -23.34 4.08
C SER A 108 16.42 -23.08 3.27
N ALA A 109 16.06 -23.92 2.30
CA ALA A 109 14.87 -23.74 1.48
C ALA A 109 13.60 -23.71 2.36
N LEU A 110 13.47 -24.65 3.32
CA LEU A 110 12.36 -24.71 4.25
C LEU A 110 12.35 -23.51 5.22
N LEU A 111 13.51 -23.22 5.84
CA LEU A 111 13.63 -22.13 6.79
C LEU A 111 13.43 -20.75 6.14
N THR A 112 13.92 -20.53 4.93
CA THR A 112 13.79 -19.24 4.24
C THR A 112 12.34 -18.90 3.97
N LEU A 113 11.52 -19.87 3.57
CA LEU A 113 10.10 -19.69 3.29
C LEU A 113 9.28 -19.33 4.53
N ILE A 114 9.67 -19.79 5.71
CA ILE A 114 8.94 -19.57 6.96
C ILE A 114 9.60 -18.45 7.77
N LEU A 115 10.91 -18.49 7.95
CA LEU A 115 11.62 -17.60 8.85
C LEU A 115 11.68 -16.16 8.31
N ILE A 116 11.98 -15.96 7.03
CA ILE A 116 12.11 -14.61 6.48
C ILE A 116 10.79 -13.84 6.56
N PRO A 117 9.63 -14.35 6.09
CA PRO A 117 8.37 -13.64 6.26
C PRO A 117 8.00 -13.38 7.72
N THR A 118 8.19 -14.37 8.62
CA THR A 118 7.82 -14.23 10.03
C THR A 118 8.70 -13.22 10.76
N VAL A 119 10.02 -13.25 10.56
CA VAL A 119 10.94 -12.28 11.15
C VAL A 119 10.70 -10.89 10.59
N CYS A 120 10.50 -10.74 9.28
CA CYS A 120 10.16 -9.45 8.67
C CYS A 120 8.84 -8.88 9.21
N MET A 121 7.80 -9.72 9.34
CA MET A 121 6.53 -9.29 9.94
C MET A 121 6.70 -8.91 11.41
N GLY A 122 7.39 -9.70 12.18
CA GLY A 122 7.66 -9.46 13.61
C GLY A 122 8.41 -8.14 13.81
N LEU A 123 9.51 -7.95 13.09
CA LEU A 123 10.34 -6.74 13.18
C LEU A 123 9.58 -5.48 12.74
N GLU A 124 8.81 -5.58 11.66
CA GLU A 124 7.99 -4.46 11.19
C GLU A 124 6.86 -4.10 12.16
N ASN A 125 6.22 -5.09 12.77
CA ASN A 125 5.18 -4.88 13.77
C ASN A 125 5.75 -4.20 15.03
N VAL A 126 6.90 -4.66 15.52
CA VAL A 126 7.60 -4.04 16.66
C VAL A 126 8.02 -2.61 16.33
N LEU A 127 8.61 -2.36 15.17
CA LEU A 127 9.00 -1.01 14.74
C LEU A 127 7.80 -0.07 14.59
N GLN A 128 6.67 -0.57 14.09
CA GLN A 128 5.46 0.23 13.95
C GLN A 128 4.86 0.54 15.31
N TRP A 129 4.79 -0.45 16.19
CA TRP A 129 4.35 -0.28 17.56
C TRP A 129 5.24 0.73 18.30
N TYR A 130 6.56 0.60 18.24
CA TYR A 130 7.51 1.52 18.87
C TYR A 130 7.31 2.97 18.41
N ARG A 131 7.01 3.18 17.12
CA ARG A 131 6.68 4.51 16.57
C ARG A 131 5.32 5.04 16.99
N SER A 132 4.40 4.17 17.39
CA SER A 132 3.06 4.54 17.88
C SER A 132 3.04 4.90 19.36
N LEU A 133 4.14 4.69 20.10
CA LEU A 133 4.24 4.97 21.52
C LEU A 133 4.09 6.47 21.82
N SER A 134 3.42 6.77 22.94
CA SER A 134 3.30 8.13 23.43
C SER A 134 4.69 8.69 23.85
N ARG A 135 4.88 10.00 23.76
CA ARG A 135 6.13 10.65 24.18
C ARG A 135 6.53 10.29 25.63
N LYS A 136 5.55 10.11 26.52
CA LYS A 136 5.78 9.73 27.94
C LYS A 136 6.43 8.36 28.05
N ILE A 137 5.96 7.36 27.30
CA ILE A 137 6.52 6.01 27.29
C ILE A 137 7.90 6.00 26.63
N TRP A 138 8.11 6.80 25.61
CA TRP A 138 9.41 6.91 24.95
C TRP A 138 10.48 7.49 25.89
N ILE A 139 10.13 8.55 26.66
CA ILE A 139 11.02 9.12 27.69
C ILE A 139 11.30 8.07 28.78
N PHE A 140 10.29 7.31 29.21
CA PHE A 140 10.47 6.24 30.19
C PHE A 140 11.45 5.17 29.68
N HIS A 141 11.32 4.72 28.43
CA HIS A 141 12.27 3.78 27.80
C HIS A 141 13.70 4.35 27.74
N LEU A 142 13.83 5.65 27.41
CA LEU A 142 15.14 6.30 27.36
C LEU A 142 15.81 6.33 28.73
N ILE A 143 15.07 6.68 29.79
CA ILE A 143 15.57 6.68 31.17
C ILE A 143 16.00 5.27 31.57
N LEU A 144 15.17 4.26 31.30
CA LEU A 144 15.44 2.87 31.65
C LEU A 144 16.66 2.32 30.88
N PHE A 145 16.81 2.72 29.63
CA PHE A 145 17.96 2.37 28.81
C PHE A 145 19.27 3.01 29.36
N VAL A 146 19.24 4.30 29.70
CA VAL A 146 20.40 5.00 30.28
C VAL A 146 20.81 4.37 31.62
N LEU A 147 19.84 4.09 32.49
CA LEU A 147 20.10 3.42 33.76
C LEU A 147 20.68 2.00 33.54
N GLY A 148 20.15 1.27 32.55
CA GLY A 148 20.67 -0.05 32.20
C GLY A 148 22.10 -0.02 31.67
N VAL A 149 22.43 0.96 30.82
CA VAL A 149 23.81 1.14 30.31
C VAL A 149 24.77 1.47 31.46
N ILE A 150 24.39 2.36 32.38
CA ILE A 150 25.19 2.70 33.56
C ILE A 150 25.41 1.44 34.45
N SER A 151 24.35 0.65 34.67
CA SER A 151 24.45 -0.60 35.44
C SER A 151 25.37 -1.62 34.77
N ILE A 152 25.29 -1.79 33.45
CA ILE A 152 26.17 -2.69 32.69
C ILE A 152 27.64 -2.24 32.85
N TRP A 153 27.91 -0.93 32.76
CA TRP A 153 29.26 -0.39 32.87
C TRP A 153 29.83 -0.58 34.28
N LEU A 154 28.98 -0.47 35.33
CA LEU A 154 29.40 -0.60 36.71
C LEU A 154 29.58 -2.07 37.17
N TYR A 155 28.79 -3.02 36.67
CA TYR A 155 28.71 -4.37 37.21
C TYR A 155 29.15 -5.49 36.26
N ALA A 156 29.33 -5.20 34.96
CA ALA A 156 29.72 -6.22 34.00
C ALA A 156 31.22 -6.13 33.67
N ASP A 157 31.95 -7.19 34.02
CA ASP A 157 33.35 -7.34 33.69
C ASP A 157 33.55 -7.99 32.33
N GLY A 158 34.35 -7.38 31.47
CA GLY A 158 34.71 -7.90 30.17
C GLY A 158 33.81 -7.42 29.01
N MET A 159 34.48 -7.02 27.91
CA MET A 159 33.84 -6.42 26.71
C MET A 159 32.79 -7.32 26.06
N LEU A 160 32.95 -8.63 26.15
CA LEU A 160 32.02 -9.59 25.57
C LEU A 160 30.68 -9.61 26.33
N TRP A 161 30.72 -9.67 27.66
CA TRP A 161 29.54 -9.65 28.51
C TRP A 161 28.82 -8.32 28.46
N GLN A 162 29.55 -7.20 28.45
CA GLN A 162 28.97 -5.87 28.25
C GLN A 162 28.19 -5.78 26.93
N SER A 163 28.74 -6.32 25.85
CA SER A 163 28.07 -6.37 24.54
C SER A 163 26.80 -7.22 24.56
N ILE A 164 26.82 -8.39 25.19
CA ILE A 164 25.66 -9.28 25.31
C ILE A 164 24.54 -8.60 26.11
N TYR A 165 24.86 -8.02 27.27
CA TYR A 165 23.87 -7.33 28.09
C TYR A 165 23.33 -6.07 27.42
N LEU A 166 24.13 -5.34 26.63
CA LEU A 166 23.68 -4.22 25.85
C LEU A 166 22.65 -4.62 24.78
N VAL A 167 22.92 -5.71 24.07
CA VAL A 167 21.98 -6.27 23.08
C VAL A 167 20.69 -6.74 23.76
N ALA A 168 20.80 -7.41 24.90
CA ALA A 168 19.66 -7.84 25.70
C ALA A 168 18.81 -6.67 26.20
N LEU A 169 19.45 -5.56 26.59
CA LEU A 169 18.78 -4.33 27.04
C LEU A 169 18.03 -3.65 25.90
N ILE A 170 18.67 -3.53 24.72
CA ILE A 170 18.07 -2.92 23.51
C ILE A 170 16.83 -3.71 23.05
N ALA A 171 16.87 -5.04 23.15
CA ALA A 171 15.74 -5.90 22.74
C ALA A 171 14.71 -6.09 23.86
N GLY A 172 15.15 -6.20 25.10
CA GLY A 172 14.33 -6.55 26.25
C GLY A 172 13.33 -5.48 26.67
N ILE A 173 13.76 -4.21 26.75
CA ILE A 173 12.86 -3.12 27.15
C ILE A 173 11.68 -2.96 26.18
N PRO A 174 11.89 -2.83 24.86
CA PRO A 174 10.77 -2.77 23.91
C PRO A 174 9.97 -4.07 23.86
N GLY A 175 10.63 -5.23 23.98
CA GLY A 175 9.98 -6.54 23.96
C GLY A 175 9.00 -6.75 25.11
N MET A 176 9.40 -6.47 26.35
CA MET A 176 8.52 -6.59 27.53
C MET A 176 7.32 -5.65 27.45
N THR A 177 7.53 -4.41 27.06
CA THR A 177 6.44 -3.42 26.93
C THR A 177 5.48 -3.76 25.80
N TYR A 178 5.98 -4.28 24.68
CA TYR A 178 5.16 -4.80 23.58
C TYR A 178 4.30 -5.99 24.06
N PHE A 179 4.90 -6.95 24.74
CA PHE A 179 4.20 -8.11 25.27
C PHE A 179 3.13 -7.71 26.30
N ALA A 180 3.46 -6.83 27.24
CA ALA A 180 2.50 -6.35 28.23
C ALA A 180 1.32 -5.61 27.58
N GLN A 181 1.57 -4.73 26.60
CA GLN A 181 0.51 -4.02 25.90
C GLN A 181 -0.35 -4.94 25.03
N THR A 182 0.24 -5.93 24.37
CA THR A 182 -0.53 -6.88 23.55
C THR A 182 -1.37 -7.80 24.40
N SER A 183 -0.86 -8.26 25.54
CA SER A 183 -1.61 -9.08 26.52
C SER A 183 -2.77 -8.31 27.14
N LEU A 184 -2.54 -7.05 27.53
CA LEU A 184 -3.59 -6.15 28.04
C LEU A 184 -4.65 -5.83 26.97
N ARG A 185 -4.27 -5.70 25.71
CA ARG A 185 -5.21 -5.51 24.60
C ARG A 185 -6.07 -6.74 24.36
N ARG A 186 -5.48 -7.95 24.37
CA ARG A 186 -6.23 -9.21 24.26
C ARG A 186 -7.23 -9.39 25.41
N ALA A 187 -6.83 -9.02 26.64
CA ALA A 187 -7.73 -9.05 27.80
C ALA A 187 -8.88 -8.00 27.71
N LYS A 188 -8.71 -6.94 26.92
CA LYS A 188 -9.73 -5.89 26.68
C LYS A 188 -10.41 -6.03 25.32
N SER A 189 -10.28 -7.17 24.62
CA SER A 189 -10.97 -7.39 23.34
C SER A 189 -12.49 -7.26 23.58
N LYS A 190 -13.10 -6.21 23.03
CA LYS A 190 -14.54 -6.09 22.96
C LYS A 190 -15.03 -7.11 21.94
N VAL A 191 -15.75 -8.10 22.38
CA VAL A 191 -16.58 -8.93 21.51
C VAL A 191 -17.74 -8.06 21.07
N ILE A 192 -17.88 -7.89 19.75
CA ILE A 192 -19.06 -7.20 19.19
C ILE A 192 -20.25 -8.11 19.45
N ASP A 193 -21.28 -7.58 20.13
CA ASP A 193 -22.51 -8.31 20.37
C ASP A 193 -23.12 -8.74 19.02
N PRO A 194 -23.46 -10.00 18.82
CA PRO A 194 -24.10 -10.47 17.59
C PRO A 194 -25.39 -9.73 17.24
N ASN A 195 -26.07 -9.14 18.22
CA ASN A 195 -27.35 -8.44 18.05
C ASN A 195 -27.20 -6.91 17.92
N GLU A 196 -26.00 -6.35 18.11
CA GLU A 196 -25.76 -4.89 17.99
C GLU A 196 -25.83 -4.47 16.52
N GLU A 197 -26.58 -3.42 16.19
CA GLU A 197 -26.60 -2.87 14.83
C GLU A 197 -25.21 -2.45 14.35
N ILE A 198 -24.92 -2.70 13.10
CA ILE A 198 -23.62 -2.35 12.52
C ILE A 198 -23.60 -0.88 12.12
N HIS A 199 -22.66 -0.15 12.71
CA HIS A 199 -22.35 1.23 12.37
C HIS A 199 -20.91 1.36 11.83
N ILE A 200 -20.77 1.85 10.61
CA ILE A 200 -19.47 2.07 9.97
C ILE A 200 -19.24 3.57 9.82
N SER A 201 -18.17 4.09 10.43
CA SER A 201 -17.77 5.48 10.30
C SER A 201 -16.43 5.59 9.57
N VAL A 202 -16.43 6.27 8.45
CA VAL A 202 -15.24 6.57 7.63
C VAL A 202 -14.89 8.03 7.82
N ARG A 203 -13.66 8.34 8.30
CA ARG A 203 -13.24 9.71 8.62
C ARG A 203 -11.96 10.09 7.90
N ASN A 204 -12.04 11.11 7.06
CA ASN A 204 -10.93 11.73 6.32
C ASN A 204 -10.03 10.69 5.62
N LEU A 205 -10.65 9.72 4.94
CA LEU A 205 -9.95 8.61 4.34
C LEU A 205 -9.18 9.04 3.10
N VAL A 206 -7.86 8.79 3.11
CA VAL A 206 -6.97 9.08 1.98
C VAL A 206 -6.17 7.84 1.60
N LYS A 207 -6.11 7.56 0.30
CA LYS A 207 -5.25 6.51 -0.28
C LYS A 207 -4.40 7.07 -1.40
N ILE A 208 -3.09 6.86 -1.28
CA ILE A 208 -2.10 7.31 -2.27
C ILE A 208 -1.26 6.10 -2.69
N TYR A 209 -1.15 5.88 -3.99
CA TYR A 209 -0.29 4.88 -4.60
C TYR A 209 1.06 5.48 -5.03
N ASP A 210 2.08 4.64 -5.19
CA ASP A 210 3.43 5.01 -5.66
C ASP A 210 4.09 6.13 -4.85
N TRP A 211 3.90 6.09 -3.54
CA TRP A 211 4.45 7.09 -2.65
C TRP A 211 5.96 6.90 -2.45
N PRO A 212 6.80 7.91 -2.72
CA PRO A 212 8.24 7.78 -2.52
C PRO A 212 8.61 7.73 -1.05
N GLY A 213 9.26 6.64 -0.64
CA GLY A 213 9.99 6.46 0.62
C GLY A 213 9.28 6.73 1.96
N ARG A 214 9.60 5.93 3.00
CA ARG A 214 8.95 5.98 4.33
C ARG A 214 9.11 7.32 5.08
N VAL A 215 10.26 7.97 4.97
CA VAL A 215 10.56 9.22 5.71
C VAL A 215 9.84 10.41 5.08
N SER A 216 9.68 10.42 3.75
CA SER A 216 8.90 11.46 3.07
C SER A 216 7.39 11.26 3.21
N ARG A 217 6.92 10.04 3.49
CA ARG A 217 5.50 9.72 3.65
C ARG A 217 4.85 10.49 4.80
N GLN A 218 5.45 10.47 5.99
CA GLN A 218 4.81 11.08 7.16
C GLN A 218 4.78 12.61 7.12
N TRP A 219 5.80 13.25 6.54
CA TRP A 219 5.91 14.72 6.48
C TRP A 219 5.16 15.34 5.31
N ASN A 220 5.44 14.87 4.10
CA ASN A 220 4.79 15.43 2.91
C ASN A 220 3.32 15.01 2.80
N SER A 221 2.95 13.81 3.30
CA SER A 221 1.56 13.36 3.31
C SER A 221 0.71 14.15 4.29
N GLY A 222 1.18 14.31 5.53
CA GLY A 222 0.43 15.07 6.54
C GLY A 222 0.15 16.48 6.06
N LEU A 223 1.14 17.17 5.48
CA LEU A 223 1.02 18.53 4.97
C LEU A 223 0.11 18.64 3.73
N GLN A 224 0.31 17.78 2.73
CA GLN A 224 -0.51 17.78 1.51
C GLN A 224 -1.94 17.34 1.78
N ILE A 225 -2.13 16.36 2.65
CA ILE A 225 -3.44 15.87 3.05
C ILE A 225 -4.19 16.94 3.84
N ARG A 226 -3.54 17.61 4.80
CA ARG A 226 -4.14 18.69 5.59
C ARG A 226 -4.51 19.89 4.73
N LYS A 227 -3.65 20.28 3.79
CA LYS A 227 -3.97 21.33 2.82
C LYS A 227 -5.22 20.96 1.99
N HIS A 228 -5.35 19.70 1.61
CA HIS A 228 -6.47 19.20 0.81
C HIS A 228 -7.78 19.14 1.60
N LEU A 229 -7.69 18.91 2.91
CA LEU A 229 -8.82 18.85 3.84
C LEU A 229 -9.21 20.22 4.42
N GLY A 230 -8.56 21.32 4.03
CA GLY A 230 -8.78 22.63 4.62
C GLY A 230 -8.33 22.77 6.09
N LEU A 231 -7.70 21.74 6.67
CA LEU A 231 -7.20 21.69 8.07
C LEU A 231 -5.83 22.35 8.23
N SER A 232 -5.46 23.23 7.31
CA SER A 232 -4.09 23.70 7.16
C SER A 232 -3.60 24.71 8.19
N ASN A 233 -4.51 25.38 8.89
CA ASN A 233 -4.16 26.56 9.68
C ASN A 233 -3.59 26.26 11.08
N GLU A 234 -3.71 25.05 11.60
CA GLU A 234 -3.32 24.75 12.99
C GLU A 234 -1.89 24.24 13.19
N TYR A 235 -1.16 23.84 12.12
CA TYR A 235 0.07 23.07 12.27
C TYR A 235 1.40 23.78 11.98
N HIS A 236 1.37 24.99 11.46
CA HIS A 236 2.54 25.81 11.22
C HIS A 236 2.43 27.15 11.94
N SER A 237 2.46 27.07 13.26
CA SER A 237 2.59 28.27 14.07
C SER A 237 4.00 28.86 13.87
N LEU A 238 4.10 30.16 14.01
CA LEU A 238 5.38 30.88 14.06
C LEU A 238 6.36 30.20 15.04
N LYS A 239 5.84 29.56 16.10
CA LYS A 239 6.57 28.81 17.12
C LYS A 239 7.31 27.59 16.56
N ASP A 240 6.71 26.85 15.62
CA ASP A 240 7.35 25.68 14.98
C ASP A 240 8.47 26.11 14.03
N PHE A 241 8.30 27.24 13.36
CA PHE A 241 9.32 27.84 12.52
C PHE A 241 10.52 28.32 13.36
N VAL A 242 10.26 29.02 14.46
CA VAL A 242 11.29 29.47 15.41
C VAL A 242 12.05 28.29 16.01
N ASN A 243 11.37 27.20 16.36
CA ASN A 243 12.03 25.97 16.86
C ASN A 243 12.96 25.33 15.81
N VAL A 244 12.57 25.34 14.53
CA VAL A 244 13.45 24.85 13.45
C VAL A 244 14.65 25.78 13.25
N LEU A 245 14.43 27.09 13.32
CA LEU A 245 15.50 28.10 13.23
C LEU A 245 16.50 27.96 14.39
N TRP A 246 16.00 27.74 15.61
CA TRP A 246 16.82 27.47 16.78
C TRP A 246 17.66 26.19 16.61
N GLN A 247 17.09 25.12 16.04
CA GLN A 247 17.84 23.91 15.70
C GLN A 247 18.98 24.17 14.71
N PHE A 248 18.80 25.09 13.76
CA PHE A 248 19.86 25.54 12.86
C PHE A 248 20.97 26.28 13.62
N VAL A 249 20.64 27.19 14.53
CA VAL A 249 21.60 27.93 15.33
C VAL A 249 22.43 26.99 16.20
N VAL A 250 21.80 26.06 16.90
CA VAL A 250 22.47 25.03 17.72
C VAL A 250 23.37 24.14 16.86
N LEU A 251 22.92 23.76 15.66
CA LEU A 251 23.73 22.98 14.73
C LEU A 251 24.95 23.72 14.26
N ILE A 252 24.84 25.00 13.84
CA ILE A 252 25.94 25.83 13.38
C ILE A 252 26.94 26.04 14.52
N PHE A 253 26.45 26.28 15.74
CA PHE A 253 27.30 26.42 16.92
C PHE A 253 28.03 25.11 17.25
N GLY A 254 27.35 23.98 17.23
CA GLY A 254 27.96 22.66 17.42
C GLY A 254 29.03 22.35 16.35
N ILE A 255 28.80 22.75 15.10
CA ILE A 255 29.76 22.66 13.99
C ILE A 255 31.05 23.44 14.32
N TYR A 256 30.87 24.72 14.66
CA TYR A 256 31.99 25.60 14.93
C TYR A 256 32.81 25.09 16.12
N PHE A 257 32.13 24.67 17.19
CA PHE A 257 32.76 24.11 18.38
C PHE A 257 33.55 22.83 18.08
N THR A 258 32.94 21.91 17.33
CA THR A 258 33.57 20.63 16.98
C THR A 258 34.76 20.82 16.03
N TYR A 259 34.64 21.75 15.09
CA TYR A 259 35.73 22.13 14.18
C TYR A 259 36.97 22.68 14.91
N PHE A 260 36.75 23.40 15.99
CA PHE A 260 37.85 23.96 16.80
C PHE A 260 38.59 22.91 17.63
N PHE A 261 37.87 21.88 18.11
CA PHE A 261 38.42 20.85 19.01
C PHE A 261 38.94 19.59 18.33
N ILE A 262 38.51 19.28 17.10
CA ILE A 262 38.91 18.05 16.41
C ILE A 262 40.09 18.29 15.47
N HIS A 263 41.27 17.74 15.84
CA HIS A 263 42.50 17.84 15.04
C HIS A 263 42.70 16.68 14.03
N ASN A 264 41.92 15.61 14.11
CA ASN A 264 42.08 14.42 13.25
C ASN A 264 41.35 14.59 11.91
N ARG A 265 42.07 14.49 10.78
CA ARG A 265 41.58 14.71 9.41
C ARG A 265 40.39 13.79 9.02
N LEU A 266 40.40 12.52 9.46
CA LEU A 266 39.30 11.56 9.16
C LEU A 266 38.01 11.95 9.89
N TRP A 267 38.10 12.37 11.14
CA TRP A 267 36.94 12.81 11.92
C TRP A 267 36.36 14.11 11.38
N ILE A 268 37.19 15.05 10.90
CA ILE A 268 36.70 16.27 10.23
C ILE A 268 35.87 15.92 8.97
N PHE A 269 36.33 14.94 8.18
CA PHE A 269 35.59 14.48 7.00
C PHE A 269 34.22 13.85 7.35
N LEU A 270 34.18 12.92 8.28
CA LEU A 270 32.94 12.27 8.75
C LEU A 270 31.96 13.28 9.36
N PHE A 271 32.49 14.21 10.15
CA PHE A 271 31.70 15.29 10.74
C PHE A 271 31.12 16.23 9.68
N SER A 272 31.93 16.65 8.71
CA SER A 272 31.45 17.51 7.60
C SER A 272 30.32 16.86 6.82
N PHE A 273 30.39 15.53 6.60
CA PHE A 273 29.30 14.77 5.95
C PHE A 273 28.05 14.69 6.84
N ALA A 274 28.20 14.45 8.14
CA ALA A 274 27.08 14.41 9.09
C ALA A 274 26.37 15.77 9.19
N ILE A 275 27.15 16.84 9.21
CA ILE A 275 26.67 18.22 9.19
C ILE A 275 25.88 18.52 7.92
N TYR A 276 26.43 18.16 6.76
CA TYR A 276 25.72 18.31 5.48
C TYR A 276 24.37 17.59 5.49
N ALA A 277 24.33 16.34 5.96
CA ALA A 277 23.09 15.58 6.10
C ALA A 277 22.09 16.26 7.05
N ALA A 278 22.56 16.80 8.18
CA ALA A 278 21.73 17.53 9.14
C ALA A 278 21.20 18.85 8.58
N VAL A 279 22.02 19.62 7.85
CA VAL A 279 21.57 20.85 7.16
C VAL A 279 20.54 20.54 6.11
N LEU A 280 20.72 19.50 5.29
CA LEU A 280 19.72 19.07 4.32
C LEU A 280 18.42 18.63 4.99
N TYR A 281 18.50 17.95 6.12
CA TYR A 281 17.33 17.54 6.90
C TYR A 281 16.55 18.74 7.44
N LEU A 282 17.23 19.71 8.04
CA LEU A 282 16.63 20.94 8.56
C LEU A 282 16.08 21.80 7.42
N TRP A 283 16.84 21.96 6.34
CA TRP A 283 16.37 22.68 5.15
C TRP A 283 15.09 22.06 4.59
N ARG A 284 14.98 20.73 4.61
CA ARG A 284 13.76 20.04 4.18
C ARG A 284 12.54 20.45 5.03
N LYS A 285 12.71 20.70 6.34
CA LYS A 285 11.65 21.21 7.21
C LYS A 285 11.28 22.67 6.88
N VAL A 286 12.25 23.54 6.72
CA VAL A 286 12.04 24.95 6.32
C VAL A 286 11.38 25.04 4.95
N ARG A 287 11.85 24.26 3.99
CA ARG A 287 11.26 24.18 2.65
C ARG A 287 9.80 23.78 2.68
N SER A 288 9.41 22.82 3.49
CA SER A 288 8.02 22.39 3.59
C SER A 288 7.12 23.50 4.13
N TYR A 289 7.62 24.28 5.10
CA TYR A 289 6.94 25.46 5.62
C TYR A 289 6.81 26.58 4.58
N LEU A 290 7.89 26.92 3.90
CA LEU A 290 7.90 27.95 2.86
C LEU A 290 6.99 27.59 1.66
N TYR A 291 7.00 26.30 1.26
CA TYR A 291 6.16 25.79 0.18
C TYR A 291 4.67 25.82 0.53
N TYR A 292 4.36 25.68 1.80
CA TYR A 292 3.01 25.79 2.31
C TYR A 292 2.51 27.24 2.34
N ARG A 293 3.34 28.16 2.84
CA ARG A 293 2.97 29.57 3.03
C ARG A 293 2.94 30.38 1.70
N TYR A 294 3.85 30.06 0.78
CA TYR A 294 4.04 30.78 -0.49
C TYR A 294 3.76 29.87 -1.68
N GLU A 295 2.53 29.47 -1.83
CA GLU A 295 2.05 28.55 -2.86
C GLU A 295 2.76 28.70 -4.21
N ASN A 296 3.51 27.66 -4.63
CA ASN A 296 4.13 27.51 -5.96
C ASN A 296 5.05 28.67 -6.43
N ASN A 297 5.62 29.46 -5.52
CA ASN A 297 6.47 30.57 -5.87
C ASN A 297 7.79 30.08 -6.49
N GLY A 298 8.11 30.49 -7.70
CA GLY A 298 9.33 30.13 -8.43
C GLY A 298 10.60 30.44 -7.65
N LYS A 299 10.60 31.51 -6.83
CA LYS A 299 11.72 31.90 -5.96
C LYS A 299 12.08 30.82 -4.93
N VAL A 300 11.09 30.14 -4.33
CA VAL A 300 11.33 29.05 -3.37
C VAL A 300 11.94 27.82 -4.06
N LYS A 301 11.54 27.54 -5.30
CA LYS A 301 12.12 26.47 -6.12
C LYS A 301 13.60 26.76 -6.44
N ILE A 302 13.91 28.00 -6.82
CA ILE A 302 15.28 28.44 -7.12
C ILE A 302 16.15 28.37 -5.86
N LEU A 303 15.67 28.94 -4.75
CA LEU A 303 16.39 28.91 -3.46
C LEU A 303 16.69 27.49 -3.00
N ASN A 304 15.74 26.57 -3.14
CA ASN A 304 15.96 25.16 -2.84
C ASN A 304 17.04 24.52 -3.74
N ARG A 305 17.07 24.89 -5.01
CA ARG A 305 18.10 24.41 -5.94
C ARG A 305 19.48 24.95 -5.58
N VAL A 306 19.57 26.24 -5.28
CA VAL A 306 20.82 26.90 -4.88
C VAL A 306 21.38 26.27 -3.61
N ILE A 307 20.59 26.11 -2.55
CA ILE A 307 21.07 25.53 -1.27
C ILE A 307 21.48 24.07 -1.45
N PHE A 308 20.71 23.28 -2.22
CA PHE A 308 21.07 21.88 -2.44
C PHE A 308 22.38 21.70 -3.23
N TRP A 309 22.67 22.61 -4.17
CA TRP A 309 23.82 22.49 -5.06
C TRP A 309 25.05 23.26 -4.59
N SER A 310 24.92 24.31 -3.75
CA SER A 310 26.04 25.14 -3.29
C SER A 310 26.77 24.56 -2.09
N LEU A 311 26.09 23.87 -1.19
CA LEU A 311 26.71 23.32 0.02
C LEU A 311 27.84 22.33 -0.23
N PRO A 312 27.73 21.34 -1.14
CA PRO A 312 28.79 20.39 -1.40
C PRO A 312 30.07 21.01 -1.97
N PRO A 313 30.03 21.94 -2.94
CA PRO A 313 31.24 22.67 -3.39
C PRO A 313 31.93 23.40 -2.28
N ILE A 314 31.21 24.01 -1.35
CA ILE A 314 31.80 24.69 -0.19
C ILE A 314 32.56 23.72 0.72
N ILE A 315 31.94 22.55 1.00
CA ILE A 315 32.56 21.50 1.81
C ILE A 315 33.80 20.92 1.07
N LEU A 316 33.68 20.70 -0.24
CA LEU A 316 34.81 20.23 -1.06
C LEU A 316 35.97 21.23 -1.09
N PHE A 317 35.67 22.53 -1.15
CA PHE A 317 36.71 23.59 -1.11
C PHE A 317 37.44 23.60 0.22
N GLU A 318 36.76 23.47 1.36
CA GLU A 318 37.36 23.36 2.68
C GLU A 318 38.19 22.07 2.83
N LEU A 319 37.72 20.96 2.28
CA LEU A 319 38.49 19.71 2.23
C LEU A 319 39.74 19.87 1.35
N PHE A 320 39.66 20.53 0.19
CA PHE A 320 40.77 20.80 -0.70
C PHE A 320 41.85 21.59 -0.01
N ARG A 321 41.47 22.62 0.75
CA ARG A 321 42.38 23.46 1.49
C ARG A 321 43.15 22.73 2.60
N LYS A 322 42.57 21.65 3.16
CA LYS A 322 43.11 20.93 4.34
C LYS A 322 43.75 19.57 4.02
N MET A 323 43.58 19.04 2.84
CA MET A 323 44.13 17.74 2.45
C MET A 323 45.24 17.89 1.43
N ASP A 324 46.38 17.24 1.70
CA ASP A 324 47.54 17.25 0.79
C ASP A 324 47.34 16.33 -0.44
N ASN A 325 46.21 15.59 -0.51
CA ASN A 325 45.91 14.63 -1.58
C ASN A 325 44.86 15.18 -2.55
N ASN A 326 45.31 15.92 -3.56
CA ASN A 326 44.47 16.55 -4.57
C ASN A 326 43.69 15.54 -5.41
N GLY A 327 44.21 14.32 -5.63
CA GLY A 327 43.55 13.29 -6.42
C GLY A 327 42.22 12.83 -5.81
N LEU A 328 42.14 12.67 -4.51
CA LEU A 328 40.91 12.24 -3.82
C LEU A 328 39.84 13.32 -3.87
N VAL A 329 40.21 14.58 -3.76
CA VAL A 329 39.28 15.72 -3.84
C VAL A 329 38.68 15.82 -5.25
N ILE A 330 39.52 15.67 -6.30
CA ILE A 330 39.09 15.66 -7.70
C ILE A 330 38.12 14.49 -7.93
N MET A 331 38.42 13.30 -7.43
CA MET A 331 37.56 12.13 -7.53
C MET A 331 36.18 12.37 -6.90
N ILE A 332 36.14 12.92 -5.69
CA ILE A 332 34.88 13.25 -5.01
C ILE A 332 34.10 14.32 -5.79
N GLY A 333 34.80 15.32 -6.36
CA GLY A 333 34.19 16.35 -7.19
C GLY A 333 33.54 15.78 -8.46
N LEU A 334 34.23 14.87 -9.15
CA LEU A 334 33.70 14.18 -10.32
C LEU A 334 32.49 13.29 -9.98
N LEU A 335 32.54 12.59 -8.85
CA LEU A 335 31.43 11.78 -8.36
C LEU A 335 30.21 12.63 -8.04
N TRP A 336 30.44 13.83 -7.47
CA TRP A 336 29.38 14.80 -7.21
C TRP A 336 28.76 15.34 -8.50
N LEU A 337 29.55 15.69 -9.49
CA LEU A 337 29.05 16.11 -10.81
C LEU A 337 28.22 15.00 -11.48
N ALA A 338 28.65 13.74 -11.35
CA ALA A 338 27.89 12.59 -11.81
C ALA A 338 26.53 12.48 -11.08
N CYS A 339 26.51 12.67 -9.77
CA CYS A 339 25.26 12.69 -8.99
C CYS A 339 24.32 13.82 -9.43
N ILE A 340 24.86 15.01 -9.73
CA ILE A 340 24.09 16.13 -10.30
C ILE A 340 23.50 15.74 -11.64
N ALA A 341 24.28 15.20 -12.56
CA ALA A 341 23.83 14.80 -13.88
C ALA A 341 22.69 13.75 -13.80
N ILE A 342 22.86 12.75 -12.93
CA ILE A 342 21.85 11.71 -12.67
C ILE A 342 20.57 12.35 -12.11
N TYR A 343 20.67 13.24 -11.13
CA TYR A 343 19.51 13.88 -10.52
C TYR A 343 18.76 14.78 -11.51
N VAL A 344 19.45 15.61 -12.27
CA VAL A 344 18.85 16.49 -13.29
C VAL A 344 18.16 15.68 -14.38
N THR A 345 18.81 14.63 -14.87
CA THR A 345 18.24 13.73 -15.88
C THR A 345 17.02 12.98 -15.35
N SER A 346 17.08 12.49 -14.09
CA SER A 346 15.93 11.84 -13.44
C SER A 346 14.74 12.79 -13.29
N GLN A 347 15.02 14.05 -12.97
CA GLN A 347 14.00 15.09 -12.87
C GLN A 347 13.35 15.38 -14.23
N TYR A 348 14.16 15.50 -15.27
CA TYR A 348 13.72 15.71 -16.65
C TYR A 348 12.82 14.57 -17.14
N LEU A 349 13.24 13.32 -16.97
CA LEU A 349 12.45 12.13 -17.31
C LEU A 349 11.09 12.10 -16.59
N TYR A 350 11.07 12.52 -15.32
CA TYR A 350 9.86 12.57 -14.50
C TYR A 350 8.90 13.68 -14.93
N ASP A 351 9.41 14.89 -15.16
CA ASP A 351 8.57 16.06 -15.49
C ASP A 351 7.90 15.93 -16.86
N HIS A 352 8.60 15.31 -17.82
CA HIS A 352 8.11 15.11 -19.20
C HIS A 352 7.44 13.74 -19.42
N ASN A 353 7.36 12.89 -18.40
CA ASN A 353 6.76 11.54 -18.46
C ASN A 353 7.28 10.68 -19.65
N ILE A 354 8.61 10.74 -19.90
CA ILE A 354 9.23 10.14 -21.07
C ILE A 354 9.17 8.62 -20.98
N ASN A 355 8.56 7.98 -21.98
CA ASN A 355 8.64 6.54 -22.14
C ASN A 355 10.01 6.17 -22.75
N ILE A 356 10.84 5.51 -21.93
CA ILE A 356 12.24 5.17 -22.29
C ILE A 356 12.30 4.27 -23.53
N GLU A 357 11.31 3.40 -23.72
CA GLU A 357 11.28 2.46 -24.84
C GLU A 357 10.99 3.13 -26.20
N ARG A 358 10.28 4.28 -26.17
CA ARG A 358 9.92 5.05 -27.36
C ARG A 358 10.94 6.12 -27.75
N VAL A 359 12.06 6.24 -27.04
CA VAL A 359 13.12 7.19 -27.38
C VAL A 359 13.74 6.82 -28.72
N SER A 360 13.63 7.70 -29.73
CA SER A 360 14.16 7.56 -31.09
C SER A 360 15.25 8.58 -31.38
N GLY A 361 16.00 8.40 -32.46
CA GLY A 361 17.02 9.33 -32.96
C GLY A 361 18.46 8.83 -32.85
N ARG A 362 19.41 9.68 -33.26
CA ARG A 362 20.87 9.36 -33.27
C ARG A 362 21.29 8.98 -31.84
N PHE A 363 21.95 7.82 -31.66
CA PHE A 363 22.36 7.24 -30.37
C PHE A 363 21.19 6.84 -29.43
N ALA A 364 20.04 6.44 -29.97
CA ALA A 364 18.89 6.03 -29.17
C ALA A 364 19.21 4.87 -28.19
N GLY A 365 20.06 3.91 -28.59
CA GLY A 365 20.49 2.80 -27.74
C GLY A 365 21.22 3.26 -26.46
N ILE A 366 22.22 4.15 -26.65
CA ILE A 366 23.00 4.70 -25.51
C ILE A 366 22.12 5.52 -24.59
N ARG A 367 21.23 6.37 -25.15
CA ARG A 367 20.30 7.18 -24.36
C ARG A 367 19.30 6.33 -23.59
N ARG A 368 18.76 5.26 -24.18
CA ARG A 368 17.88 4.32 -23.47
C ARG A 368 18.59 3.63 -22.31
N SER A 369 19.83 3.17 -22.53
CA SER A 369 20.64 2.53 -21.49
C SER A 369 20.94 3.50 -20.35
N TYR A 370 21.37 4.71 -20.63
CA TYR A 370 21.59 5.76 -19.64
C TYR A 370 20.32 6.11 -18.87
N PHE A 371 19.18 6.28 -19.55
CA PHE A 371 17.91 6.59 -18.90
C PHE A 371 17.40 5.45 -17.99
N ARG A 372 17.62 4.16 -18.38
CA ARG A 372 17.35 3.02 -17.51
C ARG A 372 18.24 3.04 -16.27
N MET A 373 19.53 3.31 -16.44
CA MET A 373 20.46 3.43 -15.32
C MET A 373 20.01 4.54 -14.36
N VAL A 374 19.73 5.74 -14.86
CA VAL A 374 19.28 6.89 -14.06
C VAL A 374 17.98 6.61 -13.31
N LYS A 375 17.03 5.90 -13.95
CA LYS A 375 15.74 5.54 -13.31
C LYS A 375 15.92 4.57 -12.14
N ASN A 376 16.93 3.71 -12.19
CA ASN A 376 17.17 2.66 -11.22
C ASN A 376 18.11 3.06 -10.07
N VAL A 377 18.77 4.23 -10.14
CA VAL A 377 19.66 4.70 -9.06
C VAL A 377 18.84 4.93 -7.79
N PRO A 378 19.12 4.22 -6.68
CA PRO A 378 18.44 4.42 -5.43
C PRO A 378 18.70 5.83 -4.90
N LEU A 379 17.72 6.45 -4.23
CA LEU A 379 17.72 7.81 -3.66
C LEU A 379 17.67 8.97 -4.69
N LEU A 380 18.28 8.88 -5.85
CA LEU A 380 18.31 9.93 -6.86
C LEU A 380 17.23 9.75 -7.94
N GLY A 381 16.87 8.50 -8.27
CA GLY A 381 15.86 8.20 -9.27
C GLY A 381 14.42 8.45 -8.76
N LYS A 382 13.66 9.31 -9.45
CA LYS A 382 12.21 9.44 -9.21
C LYS A 382 11.48 8.40 -10.04
N ARG A 383 10.66 7.56 -9.39
CA ARG A 383 10.01 6.42 -10.06
C ARG A 383 8.67 6.75 -10.68
N HIS A 384 7.72 7.34 -9.96
CA HIS A 384 6.38 7.70 -10.48
C HIS A 384 5.77 8.87 -9.69
N LYS A 385 4.83 9.62 -10.32
CA LYS A 385 4.01 10.60 -9.59
C LYS A 385 3.06 9.87 -8.66
N PRO A 386 2.95 10.26 -7.38
CA PRO A 386 2.01 9.65 -6.45
C PRO A 386 0.58 9.87 -6.94
N PHE A 387 -0.16 8.78 -7.13
CA PHE A 387 -1.55 8.82 -7.54
C PHE A 387 -2.46 8.83 -6.31
N LYS A 388 -3.26 9.89 -6.15
CA LYS A 388 -4.22 10.02 -5.05
C LYS A 388 -5.54 9.40 -5.48
N ALA A 389 -5.78 8.17 -5.05
CA ALA A 389 -7.00 7.46 -5.37
C ALA A 389 -8.20 7.86 -4.49
N LEU A 390 -7.94 8.25 -3.22
CA LEU A 390 -8.93 8.82 -2.31
C LEU A 390 -8.35 10.08 -1.65
N ARG A 391 -9.19 11.13 -1.47
CA ARG A 391 -8.77 12.48 -1.12
C ARG A 391 -9.54 13.07 0.06
N GLY A 392 -9.71 12.31 1.15
CA GLY A 392 -10.37 12.79 2.36
C GLY A 392 -11.86 12.46 2.39
N VAL A 393 -12.21 11.23 2.04
CA VAL A 393 -13.60 10.75 2.05
C VAL A 393 -14.07 10.52 3.47
N SER A 394 -15.26 11.07 3.82
CA SER A 394 -15.90 10.94 5.14
C SER A 394 -17.40 10.70 4.98
N PHE A 395 -17.91 9.63 5.59
CA PHE A 395 -19.33 9.28 5.64
C PHE A 395 -19.60 8.25 6.73
N GLU A 396 -20.87 8.02 7.07
CA GLU A 396 -21.31 7.05 8.06
C GLU A 396 -22.41 6.17 7.49
N ILE A 397 -22.33 4.86 7.74
CA ILE A 397 -23.27 3.85 7.22
C ILE A 397 -23.86 3.07 8.38
N GLN A 398 -25.13 2.77 8.29
CA GLN A 398 -25.87 1.89 9.19
C GLN A 398 -26.36 0.64 8.44
N THR A 399 -27.11 -0.24 9.13
CA THR A 399 -27.74 -1.43 8.50
C THR A 399 -28.61 -1.01 7.33
N GLY A 400 -28.54 -1.75 6.23
CA GLY A 400 -29.31 -1.50 5.00
C GLY A 400 -28.45 -1.55 3.75
N MET A 401 -29.05 -1.15 2.61
CA MET A 401 -28.42 -1.16 1.32
C MET A 401 -27.80 0.19 0.96
N PHE A 402 -26.52 0.18 0.65
CA PHE A 402 -25.69 1.35 0.46
C PHE A 402 -25.02 1.33 -0.92
N GLY A 403 -25.32 2.33 -1.74
CA GLY A 403 -24.81 2.45 -3.10
C GLY A 403 -23.56 3.33 -3.18
N LEU A 404 -22.53 2.84 -3.87
CA LEU A 404 -21.32 3.57 -4.17
C LEU A 404 -21.26 3.91 -5.66
N LEU A 405 -21.63 5.14 -6.02
CA LEU A 405 -21.76 5.63 -7.38
C LEU A 405 -20.55 6.45 -7.83
N GLY A 406 -20.17 6.35 -9.07
CA GLY A 406 -19.10 7.16 -9.66
C GLY A 406 -18.54 6.57 -10.95
N PRO A 407 -17.86 7.39 -11.77
CA PRO A 407 -17.28 6.92 -13.03
C PRO A 407 -16.12 5.93 -12.80
N ASN A 408 -15.67 5.27 -13.87
CA ASN A 408 -14.52 4.40 -13.83
C ASN A 408 -13.27 5.20 -13.42
N GLY A 409 -12.48 4.65 -12.48
CA GLY A 409 -11.32 5.36 -11.91
C GLY A 409 -11.63 6.38 -10.82
N ALA A 410 -12.90 6.56 -10.43
CA ALA A 410 -13.29 7.49 -9.35
C ALA A 410 -12.73 7.12 -7.97
N GLY A 411 -12.34 5.86 -7.74
CA GLY A 411 -11.81 5.38 -6.47
C GLY A 411 -12.72 4.39 -5.72
N LYS A 412 -13.87 3.97 -6.32
CA LYS A 412 -14.85 3.06 -5.71
C LYS A 412 -14.21 1.77 -5.18
N SER A 413 -13.59 0.97 -6.05
CA SER A 413 -12.94 -0.29 -5.67
C SER A 413 -11.79 -0.09 -4.69
N THR A 414 -11.10 1.06 -4.75
CA THR A 414 -10.08 1.41 -3.76
C THR A 414 -10.70 1.63 -2.38
N LEU A 415 -11.81 2.37 -2.29
CA LEU A 415 -12.53 2.59 -1.04
C LEU A 415 -12.99 1.27 -0.43
N MET A 416 -13.64 0.42 -1.21
CA MET A 416 -14.11 -0.88 -0.73
C MET A 416 -12.96 -1.78 -0.25
N ARG A 417 -11.85 -1.86 -0.99
CA ARG A 417 -10.67 -2.64 -0.57
C ARG A 417 -10.02 -2.10 0.71
N VAL A 418 -10.13 -0.79 0.97
CA VAL A 418 -9.65 -0.19 2.22
C VAL A 418 -10.61 -0.50 3.37
N ILE A 419 -11.94 -0.42 3.17
CA ILE A 419 -12.96 -0.81 4.17
C ILE A 419 -12.78 -2.27 4.56
N CYS A 420 -12.61 -3.17 3.58
CA CYS A 420 -12.35 -4.59 3.81
C CYS A 420 -10.96 -4.90 4.41
N GLY A 421 -10.13 -3.90 4.69
CA GLY A 421 -8.79 -4.08 5.24
C GLY A 421 -7.80 -4.79 4.29
N ILE A 422 -8.13 -4.91 2.98
CA ILE A 422 -7.23 -5.45 1.94
C ILE A 422 -6.10 -4.47 1.69
N PHE A 423 -6.45 -3.19 1.53
CA PHE A 423 -5.48 -2.10 1.38
C PHE A 423 -5.34 -1.31 2.68
N GLU A 424 -4.14 -0.84 2.96
CA GLU A 424 -3.89 0.07 4.06
C GLU A 424 -4.16 1.51 3.61
N GLN A 425 -4.92 2.26 4.41
CA GLN A 425 -5.11 3.70 4.18
C GLN A 425 -3.81 4.47 4.37
N SER A 426 -3.62 5.54 3.61
CA SER A 426 -2.47 6.42 3.76
C SER A 426 -2.67 7.41 4.91
N TYR A 427 -3.93 7.84 5.13
CA TYR A 427 -4.36 8.71 6.22
C TYR A 427 -5.85 8.49 6.50
N GLY A 428 -6.34 8.98 7.64
CA GLY A 428 -7.73 8.82 8.08
C GLY A 428 -7.95 7.55 8.88
N SER A 429 -9.18 7.28 9.24
CA SER A 429 -9.58 6.12 10.05
C SER A 429 -10.93 5.57 9.62
N ILE A 430 -11.10 4.27 9.81
CA ILE A 430 -12.37 3.57 9.64
C ILE A 430 -12.70 2.88 10.95
N TRP A 431 -13.90 3.07 11.42
CA TRP A 431 -14.41 2.52 12.67
C TRP A 431 -15.64 1.67 12.38
N ILE A 432 -15.73 0.50 12.97
CA ILE A 432 -16.88 -0.39 12.91
C ILE A 432 -17.31 -0.62 14.37
N ASN A 433 -18.51 -0.21 14.75
CA ASN A 433 -19.02 -0.24 16.12
C ASN A 433 -18.01 0.31 17.17
N GLY A 434 -17.36 1.44 16.84
CA GLY A 434 -16.37 2.06 17.70
C GLY A 434 -14.99 1.38 17.74
N LEU A 435 -14.78 0.31 16.95
CA LEU A 435 -13.49 -0.39 16.84
C LEU A 435 -12.72 0.10 15.58
N ASP A 436 -11.48 0.59 15.77
CA ASP A 436 -10.61 1.00 14.65
C ASP A 436 -10.14 -0.24 13.85
N THR A 437 -10.43 -0.28 12.56
CA THR A 437 -10.09 -1.39 11.64
C THR A 437 -8.59 -1.69 11.53
N ARG A 438 -7.71 -0.78 11.99
CA ARG A 438 -6.26 -1.01 12.03
C ARG A 438 -5.84 -1.81 13.27
N ILE A 439 -6.56 -1.65 14.37
CA ILE A 439 -6.23 -2.22 15.68
C ILE A 439 -6.92 -3.56 15.85
N TYR A 440 -8.23 -3.62 15.57
CA TYR A 440 -9.10 -4.78 15.79
C TYR A 440 -9.38 -5.51 14.47
N ARG A 441 -8.31 -5.82 13.75
CA ARG A 441 -8.45 -6.33 12.39
C ARG A 441 -9.01 -7.74 12.31
N GLU A 442 -8.52 -8.63 13.17
CA GLU A 442 -8.88 -10.06 13.14
C GLU A 442 -10.35 -10.23 13.49
N GLU A 443 -10.81 -9.50 14.51
CA GLU A 443 -12.20 -9.49 14.95
C GLU A 443 -13.14 -8.92 13.87
N LEU A 444 -12.74 -7.84 13.22
CA LEU A 444 -13.55 -7.17 12.20
C LEU A 444 -13.55 -7.89 10.86
N GLN A 445 -12.50 -8.64 10.51
CA GLN A 445 -12.46 -9.41 9.26
C GLN A 445 -13.48 -10.55 9.22
N SER A 446 -13.82 -11.14 10.36
CA SER A 446 -14.86 -12.16 10.45
C SER A 446 -16.26 -11.61 10.13
N LEU A 447 -16.48 -10.30 10.30
CA LEU A 447 -17.75 -9.62 10.03
C LEU A 447 -17.91 -9.20 8.57
N ILE A 448 -16.84 -9.19 7.77
CA ILE A 448 -16.83 -8.62 6.41
C ILE A 448 -16.73 -9.72 5.36
N GLY A 449 -17.70 -9.76 4.45
CA GLY A 449 -17.64 -10.52 3.21
C GLY A 449 -17.36 -9.60 2.03
N PHE A 450 -16.32 -9.87 1.24
CA PHE A 450 -15.95 -9.08 0.07
C PHE A 450 -16.01 -9.92 -1.21
N LEU A 451 -16.85 -9.51 -2.16
CA LEU A 451 -16.91 -10.04 -3.51
C LEU A 451 -16.24 -9.04 -4.47
N PRO A 452 -15.07 -9.35 -5.05
CA PRO A 452 -14.46 -8.52 -6.08
C PRO A 452 -15.23 -8.65 -7.41
N GLN A 453 -15.04 -7.70 -8.31
CA GLN A 453 -15.64 -7.70 -9.65
C GLN A 453 -15.33 -8.99 -10.44
N GLU A 454 -14.10 -9.48 -10.35
CA GLU A 454 -13.69 -10.77 -10.87
C GLU A 454 -13.27 -11.66 -9.71
N PHE A 455 -13.89 -12.80 -9.57
CA PHE A 455 -13.50 -13.83 -8.61
C PHE A 455 -13.28 -15.17 -9.34
N GLY A 456 -12.27 -15.91 -8.93
CA GLY A 456 -11.93 -17.19 -9.54
C GLY A 456 -12.91 -18.29 -9.11
N THR A 457 -13.43 -19.00 -10.08
CA THR A 457 -14.19 -20.23 -9.88
C THR A 457 -13.48 -21.41 -10.52
N TYR A 458 -13.72 -22.61 -10.01
CA TYR A 458 -13.24 -23.84 -10.64
C TYR A 458 -14.34 -24.40 -11.53
N GLU A 459 -14.22 -24.19 -12.85
CA GLU A 459 -15.28 -24.50 -13.82
C GLU A 459 -15.66 -25.99 -13.87
N ASN A 460 -14.75 -26.90 -13.53
CA ASN A 460 -14.96 -28.33 -13.53
C ASN A 460 -15.64 -28.86 -12.26
N MET A 461 -15.75 -28.03 -11.20
CA MET A 461 -16.41 -28.40 -9.94
C MET A 461 -17.91 -28.08 -9.99
N THR A 462 -18.70 -28.84 -9.25
CA THR A 462 -20.09 -28.47 -8.96
C THR A 462 -20.15 -27.31 -7.97
N SER A 463 -21.33 -26.67 -7.86
CA SER A 463 -21.54 -25.60 -6.87
C SER A 463 -21.30 -26.09 -5.45
N TRP A 464 -21.77 -27.30 -5.14
CA TRP A 464 -21.60 -27.91 -3.83
C TRP A 464 -20.11 -28.18 -3.52
N GLU A 465 -19.41 -28.89 -4.42
CA GLU A 465 -17.97 -29.18 -4.24
C GLU A 465 -17.13 -27.94 -4.08
N PHE A 466 -17.39 -26.91 -4.88
CA PHE A 466 -16.67 -25.64 -4.78
C PHE A 466 -16.88 -24.96 -3.43
N LEU A 467 -18.13 -24.87 -2.98
CA LEU A 467 -18.43 -24.23 -1.71
C LEU A 467 -17.96 -25.07 -0.53
N ASP A 468 -18.02 -26.42 -0.60
CA ASP A 468 -17.47 -27.31 0.42
C ASP A 468 -15.95 -27.12 0.59
N TYR A 469 -15.23 -27.14 -0.52
CA TYR A 469 -13.80 -26.85 -0.53
C TYR A 469 -13.47 -25.48 0.09
N GLN A 470 -14.23 -24.46 -0.30
CA GLN A 470 -14.02 -23.10 0.23
C GLN A 470 -14.40 -22.98 1.72
N ALA A 471 -15.40 -23.72 2.18
CA ALA A 471 -15.79 -23.75 3.58
C ALA A 471 -14.68 -24.34 4.45
N ILE A 472 -14.03 -25.43 4.00
CA ILE A 472 -12.86 -26.02 4.66
C ILE A 472 -11.72 -25.00 4.75
N LEU A 473 -11.42 -24.28 3.67
CA LEU A 473 -10.38 -23.25 3.65
C LEU A 473 -10.69 -22.08 4.60
N LYS A 474 -11.97 -21.80 4.86
CA LYS A 474 -12.42 -20.80 5.84
C LYS A 474 -12.48 -21.31 7.28
N GLY A 475 -12.07 -22.58 7.53
CA GLY A 475 -11.97 -23.17 8.86
C GLY A 475 -13.25 -23.87 9.34
N ILE A 476 -14.26 -24.08 8.49
CA ILE A 476 -15.45 -24.87 8.82
C ILE A 476 -15.12 -26.35 8.60
N VAL A 477 -14.43 -26.96 9.57
CA VAL A 477 -13.90 -28.31 9.47
C VAL A 477 -14.97 -29.37 9.79
N ASP A 478 -15.88 -29.08 10.73
CA ASP A 478 -16.96 -29.98 11.11
C ASP A 478 -17.90 -30.22 9.93
N GLY A 479 -18.03 -31.47 9.48
CA GLY A 479 -18.81 -31.89 8.32
C GLY A 479 -20.30 -31.61 8.48
N LYS A 480 -20.87 -31.77 9.67
CA LYS A 480 -22.30 -31.51 9.92
C LYS A 480 -22.63 -30.02 9.81
N LEU A 481 -21.88 -29.20 10.54
CA LEU A 481 -22.02 -27.75 10.48
C LEU A 481 -21.76 -27.23 9.07
N ARG A 482 -20.81 -27.81 8.35
CA ARG A 482 -20.47 -27.41 6.98
C ARG A 482 -21.62 -27.69 6.02
N ASN A 483 -22.23 -28.88 6.07
CA ASN A 483 -23.36 -29.22 5.24
C ASN A 483 -24.57 -28.33 5.51
N GLU A 484 -24.90 -28.07 6.78
CA GLU A 484 -25.96 -27.15 7.18
C GLU A 484 -25.69 -25.72 6.63
N ARG A 485 -24.42 -25.31 6.64
CA ARG A 485 -24.03 -23.99 6.11
C ARG A 485 -24.12 -23.92 4.58
N LEU A 486 -23.74 -25.00 3.90
CA LEU A 486 -23.85 -25.11 2.43
C LEU A 486 -25.32 -25.07 1.98
N ASP A 487 -26.18 -25.81 2.66
CA ASP A 487 -27.62 -25.76 2.42
C ASP A 487 -28.19 -24.36 2.58
N TYR A 488 -27.83 -23.69 3.70
CA TYR A 488 -28.27 -22.35 3.98
C TYR A 488 -27.83 -21.35 2.89
N VAL A 489 -26.55 -21.32 2.52
CA VAL A 489 -26.06 -20.33 1.57
C VAL A 489 -26.57 -20.56 0.16
N LEU A 490 -26.74 -21.83 -0.28
CA LEU A 490 -27.28 -22.16 -1.59
C LEU A 490 -28.78 -21.81 -1.69
N LYS A 491 -29.54 -22.01 -0.62
CA LYS A 491 -30.94 -21.57 -0.53
C LYS A 491 -31.04 -20.04 -0.54
N ALA A 492 -30.21 -19.34 0.25
CA ALA A 492 -30.21 -17.90 0.32
C ALA A 492 -29.92 -17.20 -1.02
N VAL A 493 -29.15 -17.84 -1.93
CA VAL A 493 -28.85 -17.28 -3.25
C VAL A 493 -29.72 -17.90 -4.36
N HIS A 494 -30.73 -18.71 -4.02
CA HIS A 494 -31.61 -19.40 -4.95
C HIS A 494 -30.88 -20.29 -5.98
N MET A 495 -29.84 -21.01 -5.51
CA MET A 495 -29.02 -21.92 -6.33
C MET A 495 -29.08 -23.39 -5.84
N TYR A 496 -29.90 -23.68 -4.84
CA TYR A 496 -29.98 -25.02 -4.24
C TYR A 496 -30.34 -26.14 -5.23
N GLU A 497 -31.30 -25.90 -6.10
CA GLU A 497 -31.75 -26.87 -7.11
C GLU A 497 -30.66 -27.22 -8.14
N ARG A 498 -29.64 -26.35 -8.26
CA ARG A 498 -28.53 -26.50 -9.20
C ARG A 498 -27.21 -26.78 -8.52
N LYS A 499 -27.25 -27.27 -7.28
CA LYS A 499 -26.04 -27.51 -6.47
C LYS A 499 -25.07 -28.52 -7.07
N ASP A 500 -25.59 -29.50 -7.80
CA ASP A 500 -24.86 -30.60 -8.42
C ASP A 500 -24.42 -30.30 -9.86
N GLU A 501 -24.81 -29.14 -10.41
CA GLU A 501 -24.37 -28.70 -11.74
C GLU A 501 -22.98 -28.06 -11.69
N LYS A 502 -22.19 -28.26 -12.76
CA LYS A 502 -20.84 -27.68 -12.88
C LYS A 502 -20.90 -26.17 -13.08
N ILE A 503 -20.05 -25.43 -12.38
CA ILE A 503 -19.99 -23.96 -12.46
C ILE A 503 -19.63 -23.46 -13.88
N GLY A 504 -18.92 -24.28 -14.67
CA GLY A 504 -18.62 -23.95 -16.07
C GLY A 504 -19.82 -23.72 -16.95
N SER A 505 -20.97 -24.41 -16.68
CA SER A 505 -22.23 -24.27 -17.42
C SER A 505 -23.06 -23.06 -17.02
N PHE A 506 -22.67 -22.31 -15.98
CA PHE A 506 -23.49 -21.24 -15.43
C PHE A 506 -23.40 -19.93 -16.22
N SER A 507 -24.53 -19.23 -16.29
CA SER A 507 -24.56 -17.84 -16.76
C SER A 507 -23.75 -16.92 -15.85
N GLY A 508 -23.43 -15.72 -16.32
CA GLY A 508 -22.73 -14.72 -15.51
C GLY A 508 -23.44 -14.42 -14.18
N GLY A 509 -24.80 -14.30 -14.23
CA GLY A 509 -25.62 -14.05 -13.04
C GLY A 509 -25.61 -15.22 -12.06
N MET A 510 -25.61 -16.45 -12.55
CA MET A 510 -25.48 -17.63 -11.69
C MET A 510 -24.11 -17.72 -11.05
N LYS A 511 -23.03 -17.43 -11.79
CA LYS A 511 -21.67 -17.35 -11.22
C LYS A 511 -21.59 -16.28 -10.13
N GLN A 512 -22.17 -15.10 -10.34
CA GLN A 512 -22.21 -14.04 -9.32
C GLN A 512 -22.97 -14.49 -8.06
N ARG A 513 -24.08 -15.22 -8.17
CA ARG A 513 -24.80 -15.79 -7.02
C ARG A 513 -23.94 -16.79 -6.24
N ILE A 514 -23.18 -17.65 -6.91
CA ILE A 514 -22.21 -18.53 -6.25
C ILE A 514 -21.11 -17.70 -5.54
N GLY A 515 -20.70 -16.57 -6.10
CA GLY A 515 -19.81 -15.62 -5.43
C GLY A 515 -20.42 -15.05 -4.14
N ILE A 516 -21.70 -14.71 -4.13
CA ILE A 516 -22.41 -14.31 -2.89
C ILE A 516 -22.48 -15.50 -1.91
N ALA A 517 -22.84 -16.71 -2.35
CA ALA A 517 -22.84 -17.90 -1.49
C ALA A 517 -21.47 -18.11 -0.83
N LEU A 518 -20.39 -17.96 -1.58
CA LEU A 518 -19.02 -18.06 -1.10
C LEU A 518 -18.72 -17.07 0.05
N ILE A 519 -19.13 -15.81 -0.07
CA ILE A 519 -18.90 -14.83 0.98
C ILE A 519 -19.84 -15.00 2.17
N LEU A 520 -21.02 -15.59 1.99
CA LEU A 520 -21.98 -15.90 3.05
C LEU A 520 -21.57 -17.09 3.93
N LEU A 521 -20.62 -17.94 3.53
CA LEU A 521 -20.19 -19.12 4.29
C LEU A 521 -19.85 -18.84 5.76
N HIS A 522 -19.25 -17.70 6.08
CA HIS A 522 -18.91 -17.32 7.45
C HIS A 522 -19.92 -16.35 8.10
N LEU A 523 -21.12 -16.19 7.50
CA LEU A 523 -22.21 -15.32 7.96
C LEU A 523 -21.76 -13.89 8.25
N PRO A 524 -21.17 -13.18 7.29
CA PRO A 524 -20.74 -11.82 7.50
C PRO A 524 -21.94 -10.89 7.77
N ARG A 525 -21.73 -9.88 8.58
CA ARG A 525 -22.72 -8.82 8.84
C ARG A 525 -22.55 -7.61 7.93
N ILE A 526 -21.43 -7.52 7.24
CA ILE A 526 -21.10 -6.49 6.26
C ILE A 526 -20.75 -7.19 4.95
N LEU A 527 -21.55 -6.95 3.92
CA LEU A 527 -21.30 -7.44 2.56
C LEU A 527 -20.78 -6.28 1.70
N VAL A 528 -19.65 -6.47 1.07
CA VAL A 528 -19.06 -5.48 0.15
C VAL A 528 -18.93 -6.12 -1.22
N VAL A 529 -19.59 -5.57 -2.23
CA VAL A 529 -19.72 -6.18 -3.56
C VAL A 529 -19.32 -5.18 -4.64
N ASP A 530 -18.26 -5.49 -5.40
CA ASP A 530 -17.67 -4.58 -6.38
C ASP A 530 -18.23 -4.84 -7.79
N GLU A 531 -19.03 -3.91 -8.32
CA GLU A 531 -19.67 -3.94 -9.64
C GLU A 531 -20.36 -5.28 -10.00
N PRO A 532 -21.27 -5.79 -9.17
CA PRO A 532 -21.80 -7.15 -9.32
C PRO A 532 -22.74 -7.32 -10.51
N THR A 533 -23.31 -6.23 -11.01
CA THR A 533 -24.29 -6.23 -12.10
C THR A 533 -23.66 -6.03 -13.48
N ALA A 534 -22.33 -5.78 -13.52
CA ALA A 534 -21.62 -5.59 -14.77
C ALA A 534 -21.64 -6.85 -15.65
N GLY A 535 -22.07 -6.70 -16.90
CA GLY A 535 -22.14 -7.81 -17.87
C GLY A 535 -23.30 -8.78 -17.68
N LEU A 536 -24.25 -8.48 -16.78
CA LEU A 536 -25.49 -9.23 -16.63
C LEU A 536 -26.58 -8.73 -17.61
N ASP A 537 -27.40 -9.63 -18.08
CA ASP A 537 -28.63 -9.25 -18.81
C ASP A 537 -29.62 -8.51 -17.88
N PRO A 538 -30.57 -7.74 -18.41
CA PRO A 538 -31.51 -6.94 -17.60
C PRO A 538 -32.30 -7.74 -16.58
N ARG A 539 -32.73 -8.99 -16.92
CA ARG A 539 -33.48 -9.83 -16.00
C ARG A 539 -32.64 -10.35 -14.85
N GLU A 540 -31.44 -10.83 -15.14
CA GLU A 540 -30.52 -11.31 -14.11
C GLU A 540 -30.03 -10.15 -13.22
N ARG A 541 -29.87 -8.92 -13.76
CA ARG A 541 -29.57 -7.72 -12.98
C ARG A 541 -30.65 -7.43 -11.94
N ILE A 542 -31.92 -7.44 -12.33
CA ILE A 542 -33.04 -7.22 -11.41
C ILE A 542 -33.07 -8.30 -10.32
N ARG A 543 -32.93 -9.57 -10.71
CA ARG A 543 -32.93 -10.70 -9.77
C ARG A 543 -31.76 -10.62 -8.77
N PHE A 544 -30.58 -10.28 -9.26
CA PHE A 544 -29.39 -10.14 -8.40
C PHE A 544 -29.54 -8.96 -7.42
N ARG A 545 -30.06 -7.85 -7.89
CA ARG A 545 -30.35 -6.68 -7.06
C ARG A 545 -31.36 -7.01 -5.96
N ASN A 546 -32.46 -7.68 -6.29
CA ASN A 546 -33.47 -8.10 -5.32
C ASN A 546 -32.87 -9.03 -4.25
N LEU A 547 -31.95 -9.92 -4.62
CA LEU A 547 -31.20 -10.74 -3.68
C LEU A 547 -30.37 -9.87 -2.72
N LEU A 548 -29.67 -8.84 -3.21
CA LEU A 548 -28.91 -7.94 -2.32
C LEU A 548 -29.82 -7.13 -1.38
N VAL A 549 -30.98 -6.68 -1.85
CA VAL A 549 -32.00 -6.02 -1.01
C VAL A 549 -32.52 -6.97 0.08
N GLU A 550 -32.78 -8.23 -0.24
CA GLU A 550 -33.18 -9.22 0.75
C GLU A 550 -32.11 -9.44 1.82
N LEU A 551 -30.85 -9.56 1.40
CA LEU A 551 -29.71 -9.71 2.31
C LEU A 551 -29.43 -8.46 3.14
N SER A 552 -29.88 -7.27 2.72
CA SER A 552 -29.63 -6.01 3.43
C SER A 552 -30.57 -5.75 4.61
N LYS A 553 -31.61 -6.57 4.81
CA LYS A 553 -32.59 -6.40 5.90
C LYS A 553 -31.95 -6.49 7.30
N ASP A 554 -30.95 -7.37 7.44
CA ASP A 554 -30.24 -7.65 8.69
C ASP A 554 -28.73 -7.40 8.61
N ARG A 555 -28.26 -6.85 7.49
CA ARG A 555 -26.83 -6.64 7.20
C ARG A 555 -26.57 -5.27 6.57
N VAL A 556 -25.35 -4.81 6.68
CA VAL A 556 -24.86 -3.69 5.84
C VAL A 556 -24.43 -4.25 4.49
N VAL A 557 -25.06 -3.81 3.41
CA VAL A 557 -24.68 -4.17 2.04
C VAL A 557 -24.13 -2.94 1.33
N ILE A 558 -22.84 -2.92 1.04
CA ILE A 558 -22.17 -1.87 0.25
C ILE A 558 -21.94 -2.44 -1.14
N PHE A 559 -22.57 -1.88 -2.16
CA PHE A 559 -22.26 -2.29 -3.52
C PHE A 559 -21.85 -1.09 -4.39
N SER A 560 -20.88 -1.32 -5.27
CA SER A 560 -20.47 -0.31 -6.24
C SER A 560 -21.18 -0.53 -7.57
N THR A 561 -21.54 0.56 -8.22
CA THR A 561 -22.07 0.53 -9.58
C THR A 561 -21.73 1.84 -10.30
N HIS A 562 -21.75 1.80 -11.61
CA HIS A 562 -21.78 2.98 -12.48
C HIS A 562 -23.15 3.16 -13.13
N ILE A 563 -24.11 2.29 -12.78
CA ILE A 563 -25.48 2.26 -13.32
C ILE A 563 -26.42 2.89 -12.31
N ILE A 564 -27.05 3.98 -12.70
CA ILE A 564 -27.84 4.83 -11.82
C ILE A 564 -29.17 4.15 -11.40
N GLU A 565 -29.78 3.37 -12.31
CA GLU A 565 -31.01 2.64 -12.02
C GLU A 565 -30.84 1.59 -10.90
N ASP A 566 -29.62 1.05 -10.72
CA ASP A 566 -29.37 0.13 -9.63
C ASP A 566 -29.47 0.82 -8.27
N ILE A 567 -29.14 2.13 -8.21
CA ILE A 567 -29.21 2.96 -6.99
C ILE A 567 -30.64 3.37 -6.70
N SER A 568 -31.33 3.95 -7.71
CA SER A 568 -32.66 4.55 -7.53
C SER A 568 -33.70 3.56 -6.97
N SER A 569 -33.57 2.30 -7.34
CA SER A 569 -34.56 1.25 -7.06
C SER A 569 -34.27 0.40 -5.83
N SER A 570 -33.09 0.56 -5.18
CA SER A 570 -32.70 -0.38 -4.12
C SER A 570 -31.90 0.20 -2.97
N CYS A 571 -31.30 1.39 -3.09
CA CYS A 571 -30.47 1.94 -2.05
C CYS A 571 -31.21 2.87 -1.10
N ASN A 572 -30.97 2.71 0.20
CA ASN A 572 -31.39 3.65 1.21
C ASN A 572 -30.54 4.91 1.22
N GLN A 573 -29.25 4.75 0.96
CA GLN A 573 -28.27 5.84 0.93
C GLN A 573 -27.28 5.65 -0.21
N VAL A 574 -26.77 6.76 -0.72
CA VAL A 574 -25.79 6.78 -1.80
C VAL A 574 -24.59 7.66 -1.46
N VAL A 575 -23.42 7.18 -1.82
CA VAL A 575 -22.16 7.94 -1.86
C VAL A 575 -21.78 8.15 -3.31
N VAL A 576 -21.63 9.40 -3.73
CA VAL A 576 -21.09 9.75 -5.05
C VAL A 576 -19.63 10.14 -4.91
N ILE A 577 -18.76 9.41 -5.61
CA ILE A 577 -17.32 9.69 -5.64
C ILE A 577 -16.90 10.09 -7.05
N ASN A 578 -16.13 11.18 -7.15
CA ASN A 578 -15.49 11.59 -8.38
C ASN A 578 -14.02 11.95 -8.13
N LYS A 579 -13.09 11.41 -8.92
CA LYS A 579 -11.63 11.65 -8.82
C LYS A 579 -11.09 11.51 -7.39
N GLY A 580 -11.63 10.57 -6.62
CA GLY A 580 -11.26 10.29 -5.23
C GLY A 580 -11.87 11.21 -4.18
N GLU A 581 -12.73 12.15 -4.55
CA GLU A 581 -13.42 13.08 -3.67
C GLU A 581 -14.89 12.67 -3.49
N LEU A 582 -15.39 12.84 -2.26
CA LEU A 582 -16.81 12.71 -1.98
C LEU A 582 -17.55 13.92 -2.58
N LYS A 583 -18.53 13.67 -3.44
CA LYS A 583 -19.36 14.71 -4.03
C LYS A 583 -20.73 14.79 -3.38
N TYR A 584 -21.27 13.65 -2.97
CA TYR A 584 -22.56 13.58 -2.29
C TYR A 584 -22.59 12.38 -1.32
N PHE A 585 -23.33 12.54 -0.24
CA PHE A 585 -23.68 11.50 0.70
C PHE A 585 -25.08 11.80 1.29
N GLY A 586 -26.02 10.89 1.11
CA GLY A 586 -27.38 11.03 1.59
C GLY A 586 -28.36 10.11 0.87
N ASN A 587 -29.67 10.39 0.96
CA ASN A 587 -30.69 9.64 0.29
C ASN A 587 -30.73 9.98 -1.21
N PRO A 588 -31.09 9.01 -2.10
CA PRO A 588 -31.24 9.30 -3.52
C PRO A 588 -32.26 10.39 -3.85
N SER A 589 -33.36 10.48 -3.10
CA SER A 589 -34.39 11.51 -3.25
C SER A 589 -33.86 12.93 -2.97
N ASP A 590 -33.11 13.13 -1.89
CA ASP A 590 -32.53 14.42 -1.57
C ASP A 590 -31.49 14.86 -2.64
N MET A 591 -30.83 13.90 -3.25
CA MET A 591 -29.93 14.15 -4.37
C MET A 591 -30.68 14.67 -5.60
N VAL A 592 -31.87 14.12 -5.91
CA VAL A 592 -32.71 14.57 -7.03
C VAL A 592 -33.21 16.01 -6.78
N GLU A 593 -33.62 16.34 -5.54
CA GLU A 593 -34.05 17.70 -5.18
C GLU A 593 -32.97 18.76 -5.46
N MET A 594 -31.68 18.44 -5.30
CA MET A 594 -30.58 19.35 -5.61
C MET A 594 -30.49 19.74 -7.10
N ALA A 595 -31.05 18.95 -8.00
CA ALA A 595 -31.05 19.19 -9.44
C ALA A 595 -32.33 19.88 -9.95
N ASN A 596 -33.38 20.00 -9.13
CA ASN A 596 -34.60 20.70 -9.50
C ASN A 596 -34.27 22.18 -9.82
N GLY A 597 -34.90 22.74 -10.85
CA GLY A 597 -34.64 24.09 -11.34
C GLY A 597 -33.41 24.20 -12.26
N LYS A 598 -32.71 23.08 -12.55
CA LYS A 598 -31.48 23.10 -13.38
C LYS A 598 -31.59 22.21 -14.61
N VAL A 599 -32.73 21.55 -14.82
CA VAL A 599 -32.95 20.60 -15.93
C VAL A 599 -33.94 21.19 -16.89
N TRP A 600 -33.52 21.36 -18.12
CA TRP A 600 -34.30 21.99 -19.19
C TRP A 600 -34.48 21.02 -20.35
N GLN A 601 -35.65 21.11 -21.00
CA GLN A 601 -35.97 20.34 -22.22
C GLN A 601 -36.46 21.26 -23.30
N PHE A 602 -35.92 21.11 -24.51
CA PHE A 602 -36.29 21.92 -25.66
C PHE A 602 -35.95 21.23 -26.97
N ASN A 603 -36.62 21.68 -28.07
CA ASN A 603 -36.31 21.27 -29.42
C ASN A 603 -35.40 22.29 -30.05
N ILE A 604 -34.39 21.84 -30.79
CA ILE A 604 -33.42 22.69 -31.50
C ILE A 604 -33.12 22.11 -32.87
N ASP A 605 -32.85 22.94 -33.87
CA ASP A 605 -32.46 22.52 -35.21
C ASP A 605 -31.08 21.87 -35.20
N LYS A 606 -30.86 20.85 -36.05
CA LYS A 606 -29.57 20.11 -36.15
C LYS A 606 -28.36 21.04 -36.36
N THR A 607 -28.54 22.11 -37.15
CA THR A 607 -27.47 23.06 -37.45
C THR A 607 -27.11 23.96 -36.27
N GLU A 608 -28.06 24.29 -35.42
CA GLU A 608 -27.88 25.06 -34.20
C GLU A 608 -27.35 24.26 -33.05
N PHE A 609 -27.79 22.97 -32.91
CA PHE A 609 -27.30 22.04 -31.88
C PHE A 609 -25.77 21.93 -31.90
N GLU A 610 -25.14 21.93 -33.06
CA GLU A 610 -23.70 21.84 -33.18
C GLU A 610 -22.94 23.12 -32.84
N LYS A 611 -23.57 24.28 -32.99
CA LYS A 611 -22.93 25.60 -32.90
C LYS A 611 -23.13 26.29 -31.54
N VAL A 612 -24.29 26.13 -30.91
CA VAL A 612 -24.74 26.97 -29.80
C VAL A 612 -24.62 26.28 -28.44
N LEU A 613 -24.68 24.95 -28.35
CA LEU A 613 -24.74 24.24 -27.11
C LEU A 613 -23.39 23.67 -26.67
N ASP A 614 -23.09 23.85 -25.37
CA ASP A 614 -22.01 23.11 -24.73
C ASP A 614 -22.42 21.64 -24.59
N LYS A 615 -21.89 20.81 -25.51
CA LYS A 615 -22.16 19.35 -25.55
C LYS A 615 -21.86 18.65 -24.22
N SER A 616 -21.05 19.27 -23.38
CA SER A 616 -20.71 18.70 -22.05
C SER A 616 -21.86 18.79 -21.03
N LEU A 617 -22.84 19.65 -21.27
CA LEU A 617 -24.02 19.86 -20.42
C LEU A 617 -25.28 19.18 -20.97
N VAL A 618 -25.19 18.56 -22.14
CA VAL A 618 -26.26 17.76 -22.72
C VAL A 618 -26.32 16.44 -21.94
N ILE A 619 -27.49 16.13 -21.36
CA ILE A 619 -27.73 14.88 -20.63
C ILE A 619 -28.00 13.77 -21.64
N HIS A 620 -29.07 13.94 -22.44
CA HIS A 620 -29.36 13.12 -23.59
C HIS A 620 -30.05 13.94 -24.68
N HIS A 621 -30.04 13.42 -25.89
CA HIS A 621 -30.77 14.02 -27.02
C HIS A 621 -31.42 12.91 -27.86
N ILE A 622 -32.58 13.22 -28.38
CA ILE A 622 -33.37 12.32 -29.27
C ILE A 622 -33.58 13.07 -30.57
N GLN A 623 -33.16 12.48 -31.67
CA GLN A 623 -33.41 13.03 -33.00
C GLN A 623 -34.85 12.77 -33.43
N GLN A 624 -35.58 13.84 -33.78
CA GLN A 624 -36.93 13.81 -34.30
C GLN A 624 -36.91 14.55 -35.65
N ASP A 625 -37.06 13.79 -36.74
CA ASP A 625 -37.01 14.32 -38.11
C ASP A 625 -35.93 15.39 -38.34
N ASP A 626 -36.29 16.69 -38.41
CA ASP A 626 -35.41 17.80 -38.63
C ASP A 626 -34.95 18.50 -37.35
N THR A 627 -35.53 18.18 -36.21
CA THR A 627 -35.20 18.74 -34.90
C THR A 627 -34.57 17.74 -33.97
N ILE A 628 -33.91 18.24 -32.93
CA ILE A 628 -33.34 17.41 -31.84
C ILE A 628 -34.01 17.85 -30.54
N LEU A 629 -34.66 16.92 -29.88
CA LEU A 629 -35.14 17.13 -28.52
C LEU A 629 -33.94 16.92 -27.56
N VAL A 630 -33.60 17.99 -26.86
CA VAL A 630 -32.43 18.02 -25.96
C VAL A 630 -32.87 18.13 -24.52
N ARG A 631 -32.29 17.28 -23.64
CA ARG A 631 -32.35 17.43 -22.20
C ARG A 631 -31.01 17.99 -21.72
N TYR A 632 -31.04 19.16 -21.06
CA TYR A 632 -29.86 20.00 -20.84
C TYR A 632 -29.75 20.49 -19.40
N LEU A 633 -28.54 20.58 -18.90
CA LEU A 633 -28.25 21.14 -17.58
C LEU A 633 -27.86 22.61 -17.68
N SER A 634 -28.64 23.48 -17.02
CA SER A 634 -28.33 24.90 -16.89
C SER A 634 -28.96 25.50 -15.64
N ILE A 635 -28.32 26.50 -15.04
CA ILE A 635 -28.87 27.27 -13.92
C ILE A 635 -29.92 28.26 -14.46
N ASN A 636 -29.73 28.79 -15.66
CA ASN A 636 -30.64 29.69 -16.30
C ASN A 636 -31.23 29.01 -17.56
N GLN A 637 -32.34 29.56 -18.07
CA GLN A 637 -32.95 29.09 -19.31
C GLN A 637 -31.91 29.09 -20.46
N PRO A 638 -31.56 27.92 -21.02
CA PRO A 638 -30.43 27.83 -21.96
C PRO A 638 -30.77 28.19 -23.39
N TYR A 639 -32.07 28.14 -23.75
CA TYR A 639 -32.56 28.35 -25.10
C TYR A 639 -33.98 28.95 -25.08
N GLU A 640 -34.33 29.73 -26.09
CA GLU A 640 -35.68 30.29 -26.23
C GLU A 640 -36.70 29.18 -26.48
N GLY A 641 -37.73 29.10 -25.65
CA GLY A 641 -38.70 27.98 -25.66
C GLY A 641 -38.28 26.74 -24.81
N ALA A 642 -37.16 26.76 -24.10
CA ALA A 642 -36.81 25.71 -23.18
C ALA A 642 -37.77 25.68 -21.99
N VAL A 643 -38.27 24.48 -21.67
CA VAL A 643 -39.18 24.24 -20.57
C VAL A 643 -38.40 23.51 -19.44
N GLU A 644 -38.59 23.99 -18.21
CA GLU A 644 -38.07 23.31 -17.04
C GLU A 644 -38.80 21.94 -16.84
N VAL A 645 -38.06 20.90 -16.58
CA VAL A 645 -38.60 19.54 -16.34
C VAL A 645 -38.13 18.98 -15.02
N GLU A 646 -38.93 18.13 -14.40
CA GLU A 646 -38.54 17.44 -13.18
C GLU A 646 -37.25 16.68 -13.37
N ALA A 647 -36.35 16.84 -12.39
CA ALA A 647 -35.09 16.15 -12.39
C ALA A 647 -35.25 14.68 -12.02
N ASN A 648 -34.48 13.83 -12.64
CA ASN A 648 -34.32 12.44 -12.23
C ASN A 648 -32.94 12.21 -11.57
N LEU A 649 -32.67 10.98 -11.12
CA LEU A 649 -31.40 10.67 -10.45
C LEU A 649 -30.18 10.79 -11.39
N GLU A 650 -30.35 10.56 -12.69
CA GLU A 650 -29.29 10.73 -13.69
C GLU A 650 -28.92 12.21 -13.87
N ASP A 651 -29.92 13.08 -13.93
CA ASP A 651 -29.73 14.52 -14.01
C ASP A 651 -28.96 15.02 -12.79
N ALA A 652 -29.40 14.61 -11.60
CA ALA A 652 -28.75 14.96 -10.34
C ALA A 652 -27.28 14.49 -10.26
N TYR A 653 -27.03 13.29 -10.71
CA TYR A 653 -25.67 12.74 -10.77
C TYR A 653 -24.78 13.56 -11.72
N LEU A 654 -25.28 13.94 -12.88
CA LEU A 654 -24.52 14.76 -13.83
C LEU A 654 -24.31 16.19 -13.30
N CYS A 655 -25.30 16.79 -12.64
CA CYS A 655 -25.16 18.06 -11.92
C CYS A 655 -24.00 18.04 -10.93
N LEU A 656 -23.93 16.98 -10.09
CA LEU A 656 -22.85 16.80 -9.12
C LEU A 656 -21.46 16.64 -9.77
N LEU A 657 -21.38 15.90 -10.88
CA LEU A 657 -20.13 15.71 -11.61
C LEU A 657 -19.61 17.00 -12.24
N LYS A 658 -20.52 17.91 -12.67
CA LYS A 658 -20.20 19.20 -13.28
C LYS A 658 -20.02 20.33 -12.25
N ASN A 659 -20.20 20.07 -10.95
CA ASN A 659 -20.16 21.05 -9.86
C ASN A 659 -21.16 22.19 -10.05
N MET A 660 -22.34 21.92 -10.56
CA MET A 660 -23.46 22.86 -10.70
C MET A 660 -24.33 22.86 -9.41
N ASN A 661 -23.68 22.90 -8.25
CA ASN A 661 -24.35 22.88 -6.95
C ASN A 661 -24.92 24.26 -6.56
#